data_40dab7d878df706ec27146b156c3e24f
#
_entry.id   40dab7d878df706ec27146b156c3e24f
#
_cell.length_a   1.000
_cell.length_b   1.000
_cell.length_c   1.000
_cell.angle_alpha   90.00
_cell.angle_beta   90.00
_cell.angle_gamma   90.00
#
_symmetry.space_group_name_H-M   'P 1'
#
loop_
_entity.id
_entity.type
_entity.pdbx_description
1 polymer ?
#
loop_
_entity_poly.entity_id
_entity_poly.type
_entity_poly.pdbx_seq_one_letter_code
_entity_poly.pdbx_strand_id
1 'polypeptide(L)'
;KELNWNIDLDDFDEIDDITYDFDAADIGLKEEAFAKITSLRQLQPLCDEQKWGIFCVEFDSNKFEVSALRKILSGLIPKRRNAAEHAVWSQKDLLFLCFWGTDNNRTIGIAHFEDKDTGLPQIKMISCAPAVEDFTQIRTFEDRIGHLSWVKNVTDTQAWYDQWSSAFVTAYHQVIRDSASLTVKLAAEAQAIRDRILDIYAVETHDGYVHKLFKDFKDNLIHDMTKQQFADMYAQTVVYGLFSARCMDKTQDSFNVKEAIACIPNTNPFLKRLMEECLGESSERHLTFDELEVANVVEILTHTNTDLILADFNRQTGGGREDPVIHFYEEFLTAYDKAQKVQRGVYYTPQPVVNFIVRAVDSILKTEFGLADGLASEETKTVKYMREKLKGQGMTEDTKEVPKVQILDPATGTGTFLRQTILQIYDNFRAKHKGESEEQIRKVWNEYVPKHLLPRLNGFELMMAPYAVAHMKLAMVLKDTGYDFGGDHRLNVFLTNSLEEAGKDDFQMTLFDNDPLAFESIEANQAKKNNGINVIIGNPPYSGESANKGKWIMDLMEDYKKEPGGKIKLQERNPKWLNDDYVKFIRYAQTFIEQCNAGIIAFITPNKYMENSTFRGMRWKLATLFDMIYLVYLHGNSKVV
;
A
#
# COMPACT_ATOMS: atom_id res chain seq x y z
N LYS A 1 25.93 1.27 34.05
CA LYS A 1 26.75 0.02 34.00
C LYS A 1 26.80 -0.52 32.59
N GLU A 2 25.69 -0.66 31.87
CA GLU A 2 25.61 -1.25 30.53
C GLU A 2 26.39 -0.42 29.48
N LEU A 3 26.39 0.90 29.61
CA LEU A 3 27.06 1.81 28.68
C LEU A 3 28.56 2.05 29.04
N ASN A 4 29.11 1.35 30.02
CA ASN A 4 30.47 1.61 30.53
C ASN A 4 30.74 3.09 30.87
N TRP A 5 29.72 3.82 31.23
CA TRP A 5 29.83 5.20 31.65
C TRP A 5 30.40 5.23 33.06
N ASN A 6 31.42 6.07 33.29
CA ASN A 6 32.06 6.26 34.59
C ASN A 6 31.15 7.13 35.52
N ILE A 7 29.90 6.74 35.68
CA ILE A 7 28.98 7.35 36.64
C ILE A 7 28.92 6.42 37.85
N ASP A 8 29.39 6.88 39.00
CA ASP A 8 29.21 6.18 40.25
C ASP A 8 27.79 6.47 40.76
N LEU A 9 26.94 5.46 40.73
CA LEU A 9 25.53 5.60 41.14
C LEU A 9 25.42 5.78 42.67
N ASP A 10 26.49 5.51 43.41
CA ASP A 10 26.49 5.69 44.86
C ASP A 10 26.76 7.17 45.27
N ASP A 11 27.13 8.04 44.31
CA ASP A 11 27.34 9.47 44.52
C ASP A 11 26.06 10.32 44.41
N PHE A 12 24.91 9.72 44.04
CA PHE A 12 23.66 10.45 43.85
C PHE A 12 22.50 9.79 44.62
N ASP A 13 21.91 10.53 45.52
CA ASP A 13 20.76 10.06 46.30
C ASP A 13 19.43 10.17 45.52
N GLU A 14 19.29 11.22 44.68
CA GLU A 14 18.10 11.46 43.82
C GLU A 14 18.48 11.96 42.43
N ILE A 15 17.60 11.70 41.43
CA ILE A 15 17.81 12.15 40.03
C ILE A 15 17.83 13.68 39.92
N ASP A 16 17.18 14.35 40.85
CA ASP A 16 17.12 15.83 40.90
C ASP A 16 18.48 16.46 41.21
N ASP A 17 19.42 15.71 41.80
CA ASP A 17 20.78 16.18 42.08
C ASP A 17 21.64 16.32 40.85
N ILE A 18 21.26 15.63 39.77
CA ILE A 18 22.02 15.61 38.48
C ILE A 18 21.27 16.23 37.32
N THR A 19 20.09 16.81 37.54
CA THR A 19 19.28 17.38 36.47
C THR A 19 18.86 18.83 36.76
N TYR A 20 18.59 19.57 35.69
CA TYR A 20 17.91 20.87 35.73
C TYR A 20 16.52 20.69 35.13
N ASP A 21 15.48 21.15 35.83
CA ASP A 21 14.12 21.20 35.31
C ASP A 21 13.92 22.39 34.36
N PHE A 22 13.12 22.16 33.31
CA PHE A 22 12.69 23.20 32.38
C PHE A 22 11.17 23.23 32.30
N ASP A 23 10.62 24.44 32.31
CA ASP A 23 9.23 24.67 31.99
C ASP A 23 9.04 25.27 30.57
N ALA A 24 7.78 25.43 30.14
CA ALA A 24 7.47 25.95 28.82
C ALA A 24 8.04 27.37 28.59
N ALA A 25 8.08 28.18 29.64
CA ALA A 25 8.56 29.59 29.57
C ALA A 25 10.08 29.62 29.38
N ASP A 26 10.85 28.71 30.01
CA ASP A 26 12.29 28.65 29.92
C ASP A 26 12.76 28.45 28.47
N ILE A 27 12.03 27.66 27.70
CA ILE A 27 12.34 27.37 26.29
C ILE A 27 11.49 28.18 25.33
N GLY A 28 10.73 29.17 25.82
CA GLY A 28 9.93 30.09 25.00
C GLY A 28 8.76 29.45 24.26
N LEU A 29 8.23 28.35 24.77
CA LEU A 29 7.05 27.67 24.24
C LEU A 29 5.78 28.13 24.97
N LYS A 30 4.64 28.03 24.28
CA LYS A 30 3.32 28.23 24.90
C LYS A 30 2.92 27.00 25.72
N GLU A 31 2.17 27.18 26.80
CA GLU A 31 1.67 26.07 27.65
C GLU A 31 0.90 25.01 26.83
N GLU A 32 0.15 25.41 25.81
CA GLU A 32 -0.56 24.47 24.92
C GLU A 32 0.39 23.52 24.16
N ALA A 33 1.62 23.95 23.89
CA ALA A 33 2.65 23.14 23.22
C ALA A 33 3.28 22.12 24.19
N PHE A 34 3.18 22.39 25.49
CA PHE A 34 3.69 21.56 26.58
C PHE A 34 2.63 20.60 27.16
N ALA A 35 1.37 20.71 26.74
CA ALA A 35 0.24 19.95 27.30
C ALA A 35 0.39 18.42 27.25
N LYS A 36 1.32 17.90 26.45
CA LYS A 36 1.62 16.46 26.33
C LYS A 36 2.94 16.05 26.98
N ILE A 37 3.58 16.97 27.69
CA ILE A 37 4.87 16.76 28.34
C ILE A 37 4.67 16.87 29.83
N THR A 38 4.97 15.79 30.54
CA THR A 38 4.88 15.74 32.01
C THR A 38 6.12 16.33 32.65
N SER A 39 7.30 16.08 32.06
CA SER A 39 8.57 16.53 32.59
C SER A 39 9.57 16.75 31.45
N LEU A 40 10.33 17.84 31.54
CA LEU A 40 11.49 18.11 30.71
C LEU A 40 12.67 18.46 31.61
N ARG A 41 13.72 17.66 31.59
CA ARG A 41 14.91 17.83 32.42
C ARG A 41 16.17 17.76 31.56
N GLN A 42 17.17 18.53 31.86
CA GLN A 42 18.50 18.42 31.26
C GLN A 42 19.45 17.76 32.27
N LEU A 43 20.21 16.77 31.83
CA LEU A 43 21.37 16.30 32.61
C LEU A 43 22.36 17.45 32.78
N GLN A 44 22.83 17.64 34.01
CA GLN A 44 23.84 18.66 34.30
C GLN A 44 25.12 18.41 33.46
N PRO A 45 25.69 19.44 32.82
CA PRO A 45 26.92 19.30 32.08
C PRO A 45 28.08 18.94 33.04
N LEU A 46 28.98 18.07 32.57
CA LEU A 46 30.14 17.62 33.34
C LEU A 46 31.13 18.78 33.63
N CYS A 47 31.11 19.80 32.81
CA CYS A 47 31.88 21.03 33.00
C CYS A 47 31.30 22.16 32.14
N ASP A 48 31.67 23.41 32.44
CA ASP A 48 31.18 24.61 31.74
C ASP A 48 31.53 24.67 30.24
N GLU A 49 32.54 23.88 29.82
CA GLU A 49 32.99 23.85 28.42
C GLU A 49 32.24 22.81 27.55
N GLN A 50 31.34 22.00 28.13
CA GLN A 50 30.57 21.00 27.39
C GLN A 50 29.65 21.62 26.36
N LYS A 51 29.78 21.19 25.10
CA LYS A 51 29.03 21.74 23.96
C LYS A 51 27.87 20.85 23.48
N TRP A 52 27.55 19.80 24.19
CA TRP A 52 26.46 18.89 23.90
C TRP A 52 25.59 18.68 25.14
N GLY A 53 24.33 18.30 24.93
CA GLY A 53 23.36 18.17 26.02
C GLY A 53 22.51 16.91 25.89
N ILE A 54 22.16 16.33 27.07
CA ILE A 54 21.22 15.22 27.17
C ILE A 54 19.98 15.73 27.91
N PHE A 55 18.82 15.52 27.29
CA PHE A 55 17.53 15.92 27.84
C PHE A 55 16.65 14.68 28.13
N CYS A 56 16.06 14.61 29.28
CA CYS A 56 15.05 13.64 29.66
C CYS A 56 13.68 14.23 29.42
N VAL A 57 12.84 13.57 28.62
CA VAL A 57 11.50 14.04 28.27
C VAL A 57 10.48 12.97 28.61
N GLU A 58 9.54 13.28 29.46
CA GLU A 58 8.44 12.39 29.82
C GLU A 58 7.14 12.88 29.19
N PHE A 59 6.46 11.99 28.47
CA PHE A 59 5.21 12.30 27.78
C PHE A 59 4.00 11.74 28.51
N ASP A 60 2.96 12.54 28.65
CA ASP A 60 1.62 12.12 29.09
C ASP A 60 0.87 11.50 27.89
N SER A 61 1.37 10.38 27.40
CA SER A 61 0.84 9.71 26.22
C SER A 61 1.22 8.24 26.20
N ASN A 62 0.36 7.40 25.61
CA ASN A 62 0.68 5.99 25.38
C ASN A 62 1.54 5.75 24.13
N LYS A 63 1.90 6.82 23.41
CA LYS A 63 2.73 6.80 22.21
C LYS A 63 3.76 7.92 22.23
N PHE A 64 4.81 7.75 21.46
CA PHE A 64 5.84 8.76 21.28
C PHE A 64 5.31 10.00 20.56
N GLU A 65 5.54 11.18 21.14
CA GLU A 65 5.02 12.47 20.65
C GLU A 65 6.10 13.25 19.89
N VAL A 66 6.39 12.85 18.64
CA VAL A 66 7.42 13.49 17.78
C VAL A 66 7.21 14.99 17.62
N SER A 67 5.96 15.41 17.46
CA SER A 67 5.62 16.84 17.30
C SER A 67 5.93 17.66 18.54
N ALA A 68 5.76 17.10 19.72
CA ALA A 68 6.11 17.74 20.99
C ALA A 68 7.65 17.85 21.11
N LEU A 69 8.37 16.78 20.78
CA LEU A 69 9.84 16.78 20.81
C LEU A 69 10.45 17.79 19.83
N ARG A 70 9.92 17.90 18.61
CA ARG A 70 10.35 18.93 17.64
C ARG A 70 10.11 20.35 18.13
N LYS A 71 9.02 20.58 18.88
CA LYS A 71 8.78 21.89 19.51
C LYS A 71 9.80 22.18 20.59
N ILE A 72 10.12 21.20 21.45
CA ILE A 72 11.19 21.32 22.45
C ILE A 72 12.50 21.68 21.73
N LEU A 73 12.88 20.92 20.70
CA LEU A 73 14.09 21.18 19.92
C LEU A 73 14.12 22.63 19.39
N SER A 74 13.00 23.10 18.80
CA SER A 74 12.91 24.47 18.28
C SER A 74 13.00 25.56 19.36
N GLY A 75 12.64 25.22 20.58
CA GLY A 75 12.76 26.10 21.76
C GLY A 75 14.16 26.13 22.33
N LEU A 76 14.82 24.96 22.36
CA LEU A 76 16.21 24.82 22.90
C LEU A 76 17.24 25.44 21.95
N ILE A 77 17.03 25.36 20.63
CA ILE A 77 17.94 25.96 19.65
C ILE A 77 17.51 27.44 19.46
N PRO A 78 18.30 28.41 19.90
CA PRO A 78 17.98 29.82 19.72
C PRO A 78 17.83 30.12 18.24
N LYS A 79 16.65 30.60 17.84
CA LYS A 79 16.44 31.10 16.48
C LYS A 79 17.55 32.08 16.16
N ARG A 80 18.36 31.81 15.12
CA ARG A 80 19.43 32.66 14.61
C ARG A 80 18.89 34.08 14.31
N ARG A 81 18.77 34.95 15.31
CA ARG A 81 18.37 36.34 15.12
C ARG A 81 19.45 37.35 15.45
N ASN A 82 20.55 36.95 16.12
CA ASN A 82 21.68 37.83 16.35
C ASN A 82 22.99 37.05 16.27
N ALA A 83 23.82 37.43 15.30
CA ALA A 83 25.13 36.85 15.05
C ALA A 83 26.19 37.14 16.13
N ALA A 84 25.82 37.76 17.24
CA ALA A 84 26.72 38.24 18.28
C ALA A 84 26.62 37.51 19.63
N GLU A 85 25.60 36.70 19.85
CA GLU A 85 25.47 35.92 21.08
C GLU A 85 25.61 34.43 20.77
N HIS A 86 26.56 33.79 21.42
CA HIS A 86 26.97 32.40 21.31
C HIS A 86 25.86 31.45 20.93
N ALA A 87 25.98 30.81 19.76
CA ALA A 87 25.15 29.69 19.37
C ALA A 87 25.38 28.56 20.38
N VAL A 88 24.40 28.33 21.24
CA VAL A 88 24.59 27.44 22.38
C VAL A 88 24.70 26.00 21.91
N TRP A 89 23.82 25.54 20.99
CA TRP A 89 23.88 24.17 20.45
C TRP A 89 23.40 24.10 18.99
N SER A 90 23.91 23.14 18.21
CA SER A 90 23.28 22.70 16.98
C SER A 90 22.37 21.51 17.29
N GLN A 91 21.47 21.17 16.36
CA GLN A 91 20.53 20.05 16.56
C GLN A 91 21.26 18.74 16.85
N LYS A 92 22.39 18.50 16.18
CA LYS A 92 23.24 17.33 16.33
C LYS A 92 23.97 17.21 17.67
N ASP A 93 23.97 18.28 18.46
CA ASP A 93 24.63 18.30 19.77
C ASP A 93 23.67 17.84 20.89
N LEU A 94 22.40 17.59 20.56
CA LEU A 94 21.36 17.25 21.53
C LEU A 94 20.92 15.79 21.43
N LEU A 95 20.81 15.15 22.57
CA LEU A 95 20.27 13.81 22.73
C LEU A 95 19.06 13.85 23.68
N PHE A 96 18.00 13.12 23.31
CA PHE A 96 16.77 13.06 24.10
C PHE A 96 16.52 11.65 24.59
N LEU A 97 16.42 11.47 25.91
CA LEU A 97 15.93 10.28 26.58
C LEU A 97 14.44 10.46 26.79
N CYS A 98 13.62 9.71 26.07
CA CYS A 98 12.18 9.87 26.02
C CYS A 98 11.47 8.73 26.74
N PHE A 99 10.45 9.07 27.52
CA PHE A 99 9.66 8.11 28.28
C PHE A 99 8.18 8.32 27.97
N TRP A 100 7.45 7.23 27.63
CA TRP A 100 6.01 7.27 27.38
C TRP A 100 5.35 5.95 27.75
N GLY A 101 4.03 5.92 27.84
CA GLY A 101 3.25 4.75 28.25
C GLY A 101 2.71 4.87 29.67
N THR A 102 2.11 3.78 30.14
CA THR A 102 1.60 3.67 31.52
C THR A 102 2.62 3.00 32.45
N ASP A 103 2.43 3.11 33.76
CA ASP A 103 3.32 2.51 34.76
C ASP A 103 3.61 1.02 34.54
N ASN A 104 2.64 0.29 33.98
CA ASN A 104 2.77 -1.15 33.68
C ASN A 104 3.29 -1.46 32.25
N ASN A 105 3.40 -0.45 31.40
CA ASN A 105 3.81 -0.62 30.00
C ASN A 105 4.57 0.61 29.50
N ARG A 106 5.61 0.98 30.25
CA ARG A 106 6.44 2.14 29.96
C ARG A 106 7.48 1.81 28.90
N THR A 107 7.59 2.65 27.88
CA THR A 107 8.59 2.55 26.82
C THR A 107 9.67 3.60 27.04
N ILE A 108 10.91 3.23 26.84
CA ILE A 108 12.08 4.10 26.86
C ILE A 108 12.59 4.27 25.44
N GLY A 109 12.83 5.49 25.01
CA GLY A 109 13.40 5.81 23.71
C GLY A 109 14.60 6.74 23.83
N ILE A 110 15.56 6.58 22.94
CA ILE A 110 16.64 7.53 22.73
C ILE A 110 16.43 8.18 21.37
N ALA A 111 16.35 9.49 21.33
CA ALA A 111 16.11 10.23 20.10
C ALA A 111 17.23 11.25 19.85
N HIS A 112 17.58 11.40 18.59
CA HIS A 112 18.60 12.33 18.11
C HIS A 112 18.11 13.01 16.84
N PHE A 113 18.51 14.27 16.61
CA PHE A 113 18.14 15.03 15.42
C PHE A 113 19.36 15.26 14.52
N GLU A 114 19.16 15.04 13.23
CA GLU A 114 20.16 15.36 12.21
C GLU A 114 19.80 16.67 11.51
N ASP A 115 20.83 17.50 11.26
CA ASP A 115 20.68 18.72 10.48
C ASP A 115 20.36 18.38 9.03
N LYS A 116 19.36 19.06 8.45
CA LYS A 116 19.11 19.05 7.01
C LYS A 116 19.31 20.46 6.46
N ASP A 117 19.80 20.52 5.23
CA ASP A 117 19.98 21.80 4.53
C ASP A 117 18.63 22.48 4.25
N THR A 118 17.57 21.67 4.07
CA THR A 118 16.19 22.12 3.83
C THR A 118 15.19 21.19 4.50
N GLY A 119 14.10 21.72 5.06
CA GLY A 119 13.00 20.95 5.66
C GLY A 119 13.02 20.88 7.19
N LEU A 120 12.23 19.97 7.75
CA LEU A 120 12.20 19.71 9.20
C LEU A 120 13.39 18.84 9.61
N PRO A 121 13.94 19.03 10.84
CA PRO A 121 15.00 18.19 11.35
C PRO A 121 14.59 16.71 11.35
N GLN A 122 15.46 15.86 10.81
CA GLN A 122 15.24 14.43 10.84
C GLN A 122 15.44 13.91 12.26
N ILE A 123 14.47 13.16 12.78
CA ILE A 123 14.60 12.46 14.05
C ILE A 123 15.04 11.02 13.79
N LYS A 124 16.05 10.57 14.52
CA LYS A 124 16.40 9.15 14.64
C LYS A 124 16.08 8.69 16.05
N MET A 125 15.47 7.52 16.17
CA MET A 125 15.04 7.01 17.46
C MET A 125 15.28 5.50 17.54
N ILE A 126 15.73 5.06 18.72
CA ILE A 126 15.72 3.67 19.14
C ILE A 126 14.88 3.57 20.40
N SER A 127 14.03 2.56 20.52
CA SER A 127 13.16 2.40 21.68
C SER A 127 13.08 0.95 22.14
N CYS A 128 12.76 0.80 23.44
CA CYS A 128 12.56 -0.48 24.10
C CYS A 128 11.38 -0.38 25.07
N ALA A 129 10.50 -1.37 25.05
CA ALA A 129 9.40 -1.54 26.01
C ALA A 129 9.73 -2.70 26.97
N PRO A 130 10.35 -2.45 28.13
CA PRO A 130 10.87 -3.50 29.01
C PRO A 130 9.78 -4.41 29.61
N ALA A 131 8.53 -3.97 29.63
CA ALA A 131 7.39 -4.72 30.16
C ALA A 131 6.83 -5.78 29.20
N VAL A 132 7.25 -5.78 27.94
CA VAL A 132 6.88 -6.83 26.97
C VAL A 132 7.82 -8.01 27.16
N GLU A 133 7.30 -9.23 27.28
CA GLU A 133 8.09 -10.48 27.43
C GLU A 133 9.00 -10.80 26.21
N ASP A 134 9.21 -9.85 25.33
CA ASP A 134 10.04 -9.99 24.14
C ASP A 134 11.48 -9.55 24.42
N PHE A 135 12.29 -10.49 24.92
CA PHE A 135 13.73 -10.31 25.13
C PHE A 135 14.51 -9.90 23.86
N THR A 136 13.91 -10.02 22.67
CA THR A 136 14.54 -9.66 21.40
C THR A 136 14.69 -8.14 21.28
N GLN A 137 13.68 -7.39 21.71
CA GLN A 137 13.75 -5.91 21.70
C GLN A 137 14.82 -5.38 22.67
N ILE A 138 14.88 -5.97 23.87
CA ILE A 138 15.90 -5.59 24.86
C ILE A 138 17.31 -5.85 24.34
N ARG A 139 17.55 -7.02 23.75
CA ARG A 139 18.85 -7.35 23.17
C ARG A 139 19.21 -6.44 22.00
N THR A 140 18.27 -6.14 21.13
CA THR A 140 18.51 -5.20 20.01
C THR A 140 18.86 -3.82 20.53
N PHE A 141 18.22 -3.37 21.60
CA PHE A 141 18.51 -2.10 22.24
C PHE A 141 19.90 -2.12 22.90
N GLU A 142 20.23 -3.18 23.63
CA GLU A 142 21.56 -3.41 24.23
C GLU A 142 22.67 -3.45 23.18
N ASP A 143 22.49 -4.16 22.07
CA ASP A 143 23.46 -4.26 20.98
C ASP A 143 23.74 -2.88 20.34
N ARG A 144 22.71 -2.03 20.23
CA ARG A 144 22.84 -0.69 19.65
C ARG A 144 23.58 0.30 20.56
N ILE A 145 23.39 0.21 21.85
CA ILE A 145 23.98 1.17 22.81
C ILE A 145 25.22 0.62 23.54
N GLY A 146 25.38 -0.69 23.59
CA GLY A 146 26.45 -1.35 24.38
C GLY A 146 27.88 -1.05 23.89
N HIS A 147 28.06 -0.61 22.64
CA HIS A 147 29.37 -0.20 22.11
C HIS A 147 29.69 1.27 22.34
N LEU A 148 28.69 2.07 22.81
CA LEU A 148 28.91 3.49 23.07
C LEU A 148 29.85 3.70 24.26
N SER A 149 30.68 4.69 24.16
CA SER A 149 31.58 5.11 25.25
C SER A 149 31.49 6.62 25.45
N TRP A 150 31.76 7.05 26.68
CA TRP A 150 31.76 8.47 26.98
C TRP A 150 32.89 9.19 26.22
N VAL A 151 32.56 10.33 25.58
CA VAL A 151 33.51 11.11 24.80
C VAL A 151 34.54 11.73 25.75
N LYS A 152 35.85 11.42 25.55
CA LYS A 152 36.94 11.87 26.41
C LYS A 152 37.13 13.38 26.40
N ASN A 153 36.87 14.03 25.28
CA ASN A 153 36.94 15.48 25.12
C ASN A 153 35.52 16.05 25.03
N VAL A 154 35.01 16.63 26.08
CA VAL A 154 33.66 17.21 26.18
C VAL A 154 33.41 18.39 25.22
N THR A 155 34.43 18.97 24.61
CA THR A 155 34.29 20.03 23.62
C THR A 155 34.22 19.51 22.18
N ASP A 156 34.45 18.20 21.96
CA ASP A 156 34.47 17.57 20.65
C ASP A 156 33.05 17.08 20.28
N THR A 157 32.25 18.01 19.72
CA THR A 157 30.88 17.73 19.28
C THR A 157 30.82 16.72 18.12
N GLN A 158 31.88 16.64 17.29
CA GLN A 158 31.93 15.66 16.21
C GLN A 158 32.08 14.23 16.74
N ALA A 159 33.00 14.03 17.69
CA ALA A 159 33.16 12.73 18.35
C ALA A 159 31.88 12.31 19.11
N TRP A 160 31.17 13.27 19.72
CA TRP A 160 29.86 13.06 20.33
C TRP A 160 28.83 12.59 19.30
N TYR A 161 28.70 13.33 18.20
CA TYR A 161 27.78 13.01 17.11
C TYR A 161 28.08 11.64 16.51
N ASP A 162 29.35 11.32 16.20
CA ASP A 162 29.77 10.05 15.61
C ASP A 162 29.45 8.85 16.53
N GLN A 163 29.65 9.02 17.83
CA GLN A 163 29.28 8.01 18.82
C GLN A 163 27.77 7.71 18.78
N TRP A 164 26.94 8.73 18.95
CA TRP A 164 25.49 8.52 19.01
C TRP A 164 24.87 8.16 17.67
N SER A 165 25.36 8.72 16.57
CA SER A 165 24.86 8.35 15.24
C SER A 165 25.11 6.87 14.94
N SER A 166 26.18 6.28 15.46
CA SER A 166 26.46 4.85 15.31
C SER A 166 25.41 3.96 16.01
N ALA A 167 24.80 4.44 17.09
CA ALA A 167 23.72 3.70 17.80
C ALA A 167 22.43 3.61 16.97
N PHE A 168 22.20 4.57 16.08
CA PHE A 168 21.01 4.62 15.24
C PHE A 168 21.20 3.91 13.90
N VAL A 169 22.41 3.46 13.57
CA VAL A 169 22.67 2.58 12.43
C VAL A 169 22.24 1.17 12.81
N THR A 170 21.22 0.65 12.17
CA THR A 170 20.71 -0.69 12.43
C THR A 170 21.61 -1.70 11.76
N ALA A 171 22.51 -2.35 12.49
CA ALA A 171 23.24 -3.50 11.98
C ALA A 171 22.43 -4.77 12.21
N TYR A 172 21.66 -5.22 11.21
CA TYR A 172 21.04 -6.54 11.26
C TYR A 172 22.12 -7.61 11.05
N HIS A 173 22.57 -8.23 12.14
CA HIS A 173 23.55 -9.33 12.07
C HIS A 173 22.93 -10.68 11.71
N GLN A 174 21.61 -10.78 11.64
CA GLN A 174 20.92 -12.03 11.31
C GLN A 174 20.11 -11.91 10.03
N VAL A 175 20.36 -12.81 9.10
CA VAL A 175 19.54 -12.96 7.88
C VAL A 175 18.14 -13.41 8.27
N ILE A 176 17.12 -12.65 7.88
CA ILE A 176 15.71 -13.00 8.08
C ILE A 176 15.35 -14.14 7.12
N ARG A 177 14.88 -15.25 7.66
CA ARG A 177 14.65 -16.50 6.91
C ARG A 177 13.23 -17.02 6.99
N ASP A 178 12.39 -16.45 7.84
CA ASP A 178 10.98 -16.86 8.03
C ASP A 178 10.04 -15.68 7.77
N SER A 179 8.86 -16.01 7.25
CA SER A 179 7.85 -15.05 6.84
C SER A 179 7.24 -14.29 8.01
N ALA A 180 7.02 -14.95 9.13
CA ALA A 180 6.39 -14.35 10.30
C ALA A 180 7.26 -13.25 10.91
N SER A 181 8.57 -13.49 11.09
CA SER A 181 9.51 -12.47 11.56
C SER A 181 9.61 -11.28 10.61
N LEU A 182 9.66 -11.52 9.30
CA LEU A 182 9.67 -10.45 8.30
C LEU A 182 8.40 -9.61 8.38
N THR A 183 7.25 -10.27 8.47
CA THR A 183 5.94 -9.63 8.49
C THR A 183 5.79 -8.69 9.69
N VAL A 184 6.18 -9.15 10.89
CA VAL A 184 6.11 -8.33 12.12
C VAL A 184 7.00 -7.10 12.01
N LYS A 185 8.24 -7.26 11.49
CA LYS A 185 9.17 -6.14 11.32
C LYS A 185 8.65 -5.11 10.31
N LEU A 186 8.21 -5.56 9.13
CA LEU A 186 7.68 -4.67 8.11
C LEU A 186 6.37 -3.98 8.55
N ALA A 187 5.53 -4.66 9.33
CA ALA A 187 4.32 -4.05 9.89
C ALA A 187 4.64 -2.94 10.88
N ALA A 188 5.66 -3.13 11.73
CA ALA A 188 6.11 -2.11 12.67
C ALA A 188 6.65 -0.87 11.93
N GLU A 189 7.47 -1.05 10.89
CA GLU A 189 7.96 0.07 10.08
C GLU A 189 6.84 0.78 9.33
N ALA A 190 5.86 0.04 8.79
CA ALA A 190 4.69 0.65 8.16
C ALA A 190 3.87 1.49 9.15
N GLN A 191 3.70 1.04 10.41
CA GLN A 191 3.06 1.84 11.45
C GLN A 191 3.86 3.12 11.75
N ALA A 192 5.18 3.03 11.82
CA ALA A 192 6.05 4.18 12.04
C ALA A 192 5.95 5.18 10.88
N ILE A 193 5.99 4.73 9.63
CA ILE A 193 5.80 5.58 8.44
C ILE A 193 4.42 6.28 8.48
N ARG A 194 3.35 5.54 8.79
CA ARG A 194 2.01 6.10 8.95
C ARG A 194 1.98 7.24 9.97
N ASP A 195 2.55 7.01 11.15
CA ASP A 195 2.54 7.99 12.23
C ASP A 195 3.33 9.25 11.84
N ARG A 196 4.44 9.10 11.12
CA ARG A 196 5.19 10.24 10.56
C ARG A 196 4.41 11.04 9.53
N ILE A 197 3.67 10.37 8.63
CA ILE A 197 2.79 11.06 7.68
C ILE A 197 1.74 11.91 8.42
N LEU A 198 1.16 11.39 9.49
CA LEU A 198 0.19 12.11 10.31
C LEU A 198 0.83 13.31 11.04
N ASP A 199 2.06 13.13 11.53
CA ASP A 199 2.81 14.20 12.17
C ASP A 199 3.19 15.31 11.18
N ILE A 200 3.66 14.94 9.98
CA ILE A 200 3.95 15.91 8.90
C ILE A 200 2.66 16.64 8.51
N TYR A 201 1.55 15.92 8.34
CA TYR A 201 0.25 16.54 8.06
C TYR A 201 -0.16 17.54 9.13
N ALA A 202 0.15 17.29 10.41
CA ALA A 202 -0.22 18.18 11.52
C ALA A 202 0.62 19.47 11.59
N VAL A 203 1.85 19.43 11.06
CA VAL A 203 2.82 20.55 11.13
C VAL A 203 2.90 21.33 9.83
N GLU A 204 2.65 20.68 8.70
CA GLU A 204 2.71 21.26 7.36
C GLU A 204 1.60 22.31 7.16
N THR A 205 1.85 23.30 6.32
CA THR A 205 0.82 24.27 5.92
C THR A 205 -0.21 23.63 4.99
N HIS A 206 -1.39 24.24 4.84
CA HIS A 206 -2.45 23.74 3.95
C HIS A 206 -2.03 23.60 2.47
N ASP A 207 -0.98 24.30 2.06
CA ASP A 207 -0.40 24.21 0.72
C ASP A 207 0.73 23.20 0.63
N GLY A 208 1.01 22.48 1.72
CA GLY A 208 2.04 21.48 1.80
C GLY A 208 1.76 20.24 0.95
N TYR A 209 2.79 19.44 0.71
CA TYR A 209 2.72 18.29 -0.18
C TYR A 209 1.74 17.21 0.32
N VAL A 210 1.77 16.88 1.60
CA VAL A 210 0.89 15.84 2.19
C VAL A 210 -0.57 16.24 2.12
N HIS A 211 -0.88 17.54 2.35
CA HIS A 211 -2.22 18.07 2.23
C HIS A 211 -2.74 18.00 0.79
N LYS A 212 -1.90 18.34 -0.20
CA LYS A 212 -2.23 18.24 -1.63
C LYS A 212 -2.47 16.78 -2.03
N LEU A 213 -1.55 15.90 -1.70
CA LEU A 213 -1.65 14.48 -2.01
C LEU A 213 -2.89 13.85 -1.37
N PHE A 214 -3.17 14.13 -0.10
CA PHE A 214 -4.41 13.67 0.55
C PHE A 214 -5.65 14.19 -0.17
N LYS A 215 -5.66 15.46 -0.58
CA LYS A 215 -6.76 16.06 -1.31
C LYS A 215 -6.96 15.37 -2.67
N ASP A 216 -5.88 15.13 -3.41
CA ASP A 216 -5.94 14.48 -4.72
C ASP A 216 -6.49 13.06 -4.62
N PHE A 217 -6.07 12.29 -3.61
CA PHE A 217 -6.63 10.96 -3.34
C PHE A 217 -8.12 11.02 -2.96
N LYS A 218 -8.50 12.01 -2.14
CA LYS A 218 -9.88 12.19 -1.73
C LYS A 218 -10.79 12.64 -2.87
N ASP A 219 -10.32 13.54 -3.71
CA ASP A 219 -11.10 14.10 -4.81
C ASP A 219 -11.21 13.11 -6.00
N ASN A 220 -10.19 12.26 -6.22
CA ASN A 220 -10.10 11.41 -7.40
C ASN A 220 -10.37 9.90 -7.15
N LEU A 221 -10.31 9.42 -5.88
CA LEU A 221 -10.44 7.99 -5.59
C LEU A 221 -11.49 7.69 -4.51
N ILE A 222 -11.37 8.27 -3.32
CA ILE A 222 -12.21 7.93 -2.16
C ILE A 222 -12.70 9.21 -1.50
N HIS A 223 -13.89 9.67 -1.87
CA HIS A 223 -14.44 10.96 -1.45
C HIS A 223 -14.66 11.12 0.08
N ASP A 224 -14.85 10.02 0.79
CA ASP A 224 -15.02 9.99 2.25
C ASP A 224 -13.74 9.58 3.02
N MET A 225 -12.58 9.59 2.34
CA MET A 225 -11.29 9.23 2.93
C MET A 225 -10.94 10.12 4.12
N THR A 226 -10.54 9.50 5.22
CA THR A 226 -9.98 10.18 6.39
C THR A 226 -8.46 10.30 6.28
N LYS A 227 -7.86 11.25 7.02
CA LYS A 227 -6.40 11.40 7.08
C LYS A 227 -5.70 10.12 7.54
N GLN A 228 -6.28 9.43 8.53
CA GLN A 228 -5.77 8.17 9.03
C GLN A 228 -5.75 7.09 7.93
N GLN A 229 -6.85 6.95 7.20
CA GLN A 229 -6.93 5.99 6.09
C GLN A 229 -5.93 6.30 4.98
N PHE A 230 -5.70 7.58 4.68
CA PHE A 230 -4.69 8.00 3.72
C PHE A 230 -3.28 7.61 4.19
N ALA A 231 -2.93 7.95 5.44
CA ALA A 231 -1.61 7.63 6.00
C ALA A 231 -1.37 6.11 6.08
N ASP A 232 -2.37 5.33 6.49
CA ASP A 232 -2.35 3.87 6.48
C ASP A 232 -2.10 3.30 5.08
N MET A 233 -2.85 3.81 4.10
CA MET A 233 -2.77 3.38 2.71
C MET A 233 -1.40 3.67 2.10
N TYR A 234 -0.88 4.87 2.32
CA TYR A 234 0.41 5.31 1.79
C TYR A 234 1.56 4.50 2.39
N ALA A 235 1.60 4.36 3.73
CA ALA A 235 2.62 3.61 4.44
C ALA A 235 2.69 2.14 4.00
N GLN A 236 1.54 1.49 3.91
CA GLN A 236 1.45 0.11 3.42
C GLN A 236 1.97 -0.01 1.98
N THR A 237 1.63 0.95 1.11
CA THR A 237 2.05 0.93 -0.30
C THR A 237 3.56 1.06 -0.44
N VAL A 238 4.20 1.94 0.34
CA VAL A 238 5.66 2.08 0.35
C VAL A 238 6.33 0.77 0.76
N VAL A 239 5.88 0.17 1.86
CA VAL A 239 6.46 -1.09 2.36
C VAL A 239 6.26 -2.25 1.37
N TYR A 240 5.05 -2.38 0.80
CA TYR A 240 4.80 -3.43 -0.21
C TYR A 240 5.56 -3.19 -1.51
N GLY A 241 5.70 -1.93 -1.93
CA GLY A 241 6.48 -1.57 -3.11
C GLY A 241 7.95 -2.00 -2.98
N LEU A 242 8.56 -1.70 -1.84
CA LEU A 242 9.94 -2.09 -1.53
C LEU A 242 10.09 -3.61 -1.40
N PHE A 243 9.16 -4.28 -0.74
CA PHE A 243 9.16 -5.74 -0.65
C PHE A 243 9.01 -6.39 -2.04
N SER A 244 8.12 -5.86 -2.88
CA SER A 244 7.97 -6.30 -4.27
C SER A 244 9.27 -6.14 -5.06
N ALA A 245 9.93 -4.98 -4.94
CA ALA A 245 11.21 -4.71 -5.56
C ALA A 245 12.27 -5.75 -5.13
N ARG A 246 12.34 -6.04 -3.83
CA ARG A 246 13.27 -7.04 -3.29
C ARG A 246 13.00 -8.45 -3.82
N CYS A 247 11.73 -8.85 -3.97
CA CYS A 247 11.38 -10.15 -4.57
C CYS A 247 11.73 -10.25 -6.06
N MET A 248 11.83 -9.12 -6.75
CA MET A 248 12.22 -9.07 -8.17
C MET A 248 13.74 -8.89 -8.36
N ASP A 249 14.45 -8.49 -7.32
CA ASP A 249 15.90 -8.32 -7.33
C ASP A 249 16.62 -9.66 -7.58
N LYS A 250 17.61 -9.62 -8.46
CA LYS A 250 18.46 -10.77 -8.80
C LYS A 250 19.80 -10.75 -8.05
N THR A 251 20.17 -9.60 -7.44
CA THR A 251 21.43 -9.39 -6.75
C THR A 251 21.21 -9.52 -5.24
N GLN A 252 21.54 -10.67 -4.66
CA GLN A 252 21.21 -10.95 -3.25
C GLN A 252 21.98 -10.09 -2.22
N ASP A 253 23.09 -9.45 -2.60
CA ASP A 253 24.06 -8.91 -1.65
C ASP A 253 24.13 -7.37 -1.56
N SER A 254 23.40 -6.61 -2.39
CA SER A 254 23.55 -5.15 -2.49
C SER A 254 22.26 -4.37 -2.63
N PHE A 255 21.16 -4.86 -2.06
CA PHE A 255 19.87 -4.16 -2.15
C PHE A 255 19.92 -2.81 -1.44
N ASN A 256 19.79 -1.74 -2.20
CA ASN A 256 19.77 -0.36 -1.72
C ASN A 256 18.61 0.41 -2.38
N VAL A 257 18.43 1.66 -1.99
CA VAL A 257 17.34 2.52 -2.48
C VAL A 257 17.31 2.65 -4.00
N LYS A 258 18.48 2.88 -4.63
CA LYS A 258 18.57 3.04 -6.09
C LYS A 258 18.22 1.74 -6.81
N GLU A 259 18.69 0.63 -6.29
CA GLU A 259 18.37 -0.70 -6.79
C GLU A 259 16.91 -1.07 -6.56
N ALA A 260 16.32 -0.67 -5.42
CA ALA A 260 14.91 -0.88 -5.16
C ALA A 260 14.02 -0.24 -6.23
N ILE A 261 14.27 1.02 -6.61
CA ILE A 261 13.53 1.69 -7.70
C ILE A 261 13.73 0.96 -9.03
N ALA A 262 14.97 0.57 -9.35
CA ALA A 262 15.30 -0.13 -10.59
C ALA A 262 14.65 -1.52 -10.67
N CYS A 263 14.44 -2.18 -9.54
CA CYS A 263 13.82 -3.50 -9.44
C CYS A 263 12.27 -3.46 -9.49
N ILE A 264 11.64 -2.28 -9.36
CA ILE A 264 10.19 -2.17 -9.56
C ILE A 264 9.90 -2.41 -11.04
N PRO A 265 9.09 -3.43 -11.39
CA PRO A 265 8.82 -3.75 -12.78
C PRO A 265 8.15 -2.58 -13.51
N ASN A 266 8.55 -2.32 -14.75
CA ASN A 266 7.88 -1.35 -15.64
C ASN A 266 6.40 -1.68 -15.88
N THR A 267 5.98 -2.90 -15.53
CA THR A 267 4.59 -3.33 -15.56
C THR A 267 3.71 -2.61 -14.54
N ASN A 268 4.30 -1.93 -13.54
CA ASN A 268 3.59 -1.06 -12.60
C ASN A 268 4.17 0.38 -12.63
N PRO A 269 3.79 1.19 -13.62
CA PRO A 269 4.33 2.54 -13.77
C PRO A 269 3.90 3.51 -12.66
N PHE A 270 2.71 3.31 -12.08
CA PHE A 270 2.25 4.13 -10.95
C PHE A 270 3.13 3.93 -9.71
N LEU A 271 3.32 2.69 -9.28
CA LEU A 271 4.16 2.39 -8.11
C LEU A 271 5.61 2.85 -8.34
N LYS A 272 6.13 2.66 -9.56
CA LYS A 272 7.48 3.10 -9.92
C LYS A 272 7.64 4.61 -9.76
N ARG A 273 6.72 5.41 -10.32
CA ARG A 273 6.72 6.87 -10.17
C ARG A 273 6.54 7.30 -8.72
N LEU A 274 5.60 6.67 -7.99
CA LEU A 274 5.41 6.96 -6.56
C LEU A 274 6.70 6.73 -5.77
N MET A 275 7.43 5.65 -6.06
CA MET A 275 8.71 5.36 -5.41
C MET A 275 9.82 6.31 -5.87
N GLU A 276 9.87 6.68 -7.15
CA GLU A 276 10.81 7.69 -7.66
C GLU A 276 10.60 9.04 -6.97
N GLU A 277 9.37 9.43 -6.68
CA GLU A 277 9.06 10.63 -5.91
C GLU A 277 9.45 10.50 -4.43
N CYS A 278 9.16 9.36 -3.80
CA CYS A 278 9.48 9.12 -2.39
C CYS A 278 10.98 8.90 -2.15
N LEU A 279 11.67 8.28 -3.11
CA LEU A 279 13.07 7.83 -2.95
C LEU A 279 14.06 8.68 -3.75
N GLY A 280 13.59 9.61 -4.59
CA GLY A 280 14.43 10.45 -5.44
C GLY A 280 15.20 11.52 -4.66
N GLU A 281 16.46 11.78 -5.07
CA GLU A 281 17.35 12.76 -4.45
C GLU A 281 16.92 14.25 -4.70
N SER A 282 15.92 14.49 -5.53
CA SER A 282 15.54 15.82 -5.95
C SER A 282 14.12 16.17 -5.56
N SER A 283 13.92 16.97 -4.52
CA SER A 283 13.18 18.22 -4.60
C SER A 283 12.63 18.72 -3.27
N GLU A 284 12.56 20.02 -3.14
CA GLU A 284 11.99 20.81 -2.05
C GLU A 284 10.46 20.63 -1.87
N ARG A 285 9.84 19.66 -2.57
CA ARG A 285 8.37 19.55 -2.70
C ARG A 285 7.75 18.21 -2.38
N HIS A 286 8.51 17.19 -1.96
CA HIS A 286 7.99 15.83 -1.77
C HIS A 286 8.30 15.27 -0.39
N LEU A 287 7.54 14.25 0.04
CA LEU A 287 7.89 13.42 1.19
C LEU A 287 9.18 12.68 0.85
N THR A 288 10.26 13.04 1.53
CA THR A 288 11.55 12.42 1.25
C THR A 288 11.68 11.07 1.95
N PHE A 289 12.50 10.20 1.38
CA PHE A 289 12.91 8.92 1.96
C PHE A 289 13.32 9.04 3.43
N ASP A 290 14.09 10.09 3.75
CA ASP A 290 14.57 10.35 5.09
C ASP A 290 13.47 10.84 6.04
N GLU A 291 12.53 11.67 5.58
CA GLU A 291 11.42 12.13 6.42
C GLU A 291 10.51 11.01 6.86
N LEU A 292 10.35 10.01 6.01
CA LEU A 292 9.56 8.81 6.30
C LEU A 292 10.40 7.70 6.97
N GLU A 293 11.72 7.87 7.12
CA GLU A 293 12.67 6.86 7.62
C GLU A 293 12.55 5.50 6.92
N VAL A 294 12.32 5.52 5.61
CA VAL A 294 12.16 4.32 4.79
C VAL A 294 13.47 3.50 4.72
N ALA A 295 14.60 4.10 5.12
CA ALA A 295 15.89 3.42 5.25
C ALA A 295 15.80 2.13 6.06
N ASN A 296 15.01 2.13 7.15
CA ASN A 296 14.81 0.95 7.99
C ASN A 296 14.18 -0.21 7.22
N VAL A 297 13.19 0.10 6.36
CA VAL A 297 12.53 -0.92 5.52
C VAL A 297 13.53 -1.52 4.52
N VAL A 298 14.34 -0.68 3.87
CA VAL A 298 15.37 -1.13 2.93
C VAL A 298 16.41 -2.00 3.62
N GLU A 299 16.83 -1.64 4.83
CA GLU A 299 17.78 -2.41 5.61
C GLU A 299 17.21 -3.79 6.01
N ILE A 300 15.98 -3.85 6.51
CA ILE A 300 15.29 -5.12 6.79
C ILE A 300 15.29 -6.00 5.54
N LEU A 301 14.95 -5.43 4.38
CA LEU A 301 14.87 -6.15 3.12
C LEU A 301 16.24 -6.57 2.58
N THR A 302 17.29 -5.79 2.81
CA THR A 302 18.66 -6.14 2.46
C THR A 302 19.10 -7.43 3.18
N HIS A 303 18.74 -7.57 4.46
CA HIS A 303 19.03 -8.75 5.27
C HIS A 303 18.00 -9.87 5.14
N THR A 304 17.06 -9.78 4.20
CA THR A 304 16.02 -10.78 3.96
C THR A 304 16.44 -11.74 2.85
N ASN A 305 16.42 -13.05 3.16
CA ASN A 305 16.57 -14.08 2.14
C ASN A 305 15.21 -14.37 1.49
N THR A 306 14.96 -13.73 0.34
CA THR A 306 13.67 -13.82 -0.37
C THR A 306 13.32 -15.24 -0.81
N ASP A 307 14.30 -16.05 -1.20
CA ASP A 307 14.05 -17.44 -1.64
C ASP A 307 13.53 -18.31 -0.48
N LEU A 308 14.10 -18.14 0.72
CA LEU A 308 13.63 -18.83 1.92
C LEU A 308 12.25 -18.34 2.35
N ILE A 309 11.99 -17.03 2.29
CA ILE A 309 10.68 -16.43 2.61
C ILE A 309 9.61 -16.99 1.66
N LEU A 310 9.86 -16.96 0.35
CA LEU A 310 8.92 -17.50 -0.65
C LEU A 310 8.72 -19.01 -0.49
N ALA A 311 9.79 -19.75 -0.13
CA ALA A 311 9.68 -21.19 0.16
C ALA A 311 8.89 -21.47 1.45
N ASP A 312 8.99 -20.61 2.47
CA ASP A 312 8.25 -20.72 3.72
C ASP A 312 6.75 -20.53 3.49
N PHE A 313 6.37 -19.53 2.70
CA PHE A 313 4.98 -19.34 2.26
C PHE A 313 4.41 -20.58 1.56
N ASN A 314 5.19 -21.21 0.69
CA ASN A 314 4.79 -22.42 -0.02
C ASN A 314 4.63 -23.65 0.89
N ARG A 315 5.36 -23.72 2.01
CA ARG A 315 5.25 -24.80 3.00
C ARG A 315 3.99 -24.69 3.86
N GLN A 316 3.65 -23.49 4.29
CA GLN A 316 2.47 -23.24 5.13
C GLN A 316 1.17 -23.61 4.41
N THR A 317 1.17 -23.60 3.09
CA THR A 317 0.02 -23.92 2.25
C THR A 317 -0.16 -25.43 1.95
N GLY A 318 0.61 -26.31 2.60
CA GLY A 318 0.47 -27.76 2.46
C GLY A 318 0.81 -28.34 1.08
N GLY A 319 1.62 -27.63 0.29
CA GLY A 319 2.07 -28.08 -1.04
C GLY A 319 1.01 -27.99 -2.14
N GLY A 320 -0.14 -27.31 -1.87
CA GLY A 320 -1.11 -26.91 -2.90
C GLY A 320 -0.57 -25.73 -3.72
N ARG A 321 -1.17 -25.47 -4.88
CA ARG A 321 -0.92 -24.24 -5.69
C ARG A 321 -1.49 -22.98 -5.01
N GLU A 322 -1.42 -22.89 -3.69
CA GLU A 322 -1.87 -21.72 -2.95
C GLU A 322 -0.88 -20.59 -3.14
N ASP A 323 -1.35 -19.40 -2.88
CA ASP A 323 -0.65 -18.17 -3.25
C ASP A 323 0.17 -17.65 -2.07
N PRO A 324 1.51 -17.73 -2.11
CA PRO A 324 2.36 -17.36 -0.99
C PRO A 324 2.22 -15.88 -0.62
N VAL A 325 1.94 -15.02 -1.58
CA VAL A 325 1.85 -13.56 -1.36
C VAL A 325 0.61 -13.18 -0.54
N ILE A 326 -0.46 -13.98 -0.62
CA ILE A 326 -1.67 -13.73 0.18
C ILE A 326 -1.39 -13.94 1.65
N HIS A 327 -0.71 -15.02 2.01
CA HIS A 327 -0.38 -15.30 3.42
C HIS A 327 0.45 -14.18 4.02
N PHE A 328 1.46 -13.70 3.29
CA PHE A 328 2.23 -12.52 3.71
C PHE A 328 1.32 -11.31 3.95
N TYR A 329 0.43 -11.01 3.00
CA TYR A 329 -0.48 -9.87 3.12
C TYR A 329 -1.43 -10.00 4.32
N GLU A 330 -1.98 -11.19 4.56
CA GLU A 330 -2.86 -11.45 5.70
C GLU A 330 -2.15 -11.39 7.05
N GLU A 331 -0.95 -11.97 7.14
CA GLU A 331 -0.12 -11.91 8.34
C GLU A 331 0.30 -10.46 8.62
N PHE A 332 0.72 -9.74 7.58
CA PHE A 332 1.06 -8.33 7.68
C PHE A 332 -0.13 -7.49 8.18
N LEU A 333 -1.31 -7.63 7.60
CA LEU A 333 -2.50 -6.91 8.05
C LEU A 333 -2.86 -7.27 9.50
N THR A 334 -2.64 -8.52 9.89
CA THR A 334 -2.90 -8.98 11.27
C THR A 334 -1.92 -8.36 12.26
N ALA A 335 -0.65 -8.21 11.88
CA ALA A 335 0.38 -7.56 12.66
C ALA A 335 0.23 -6.02 12.64
N TYR A 336 -0.17 -5.45 11.50
CA TYR A 336 -0.32 -4.02 11.32
C TYR A 336 -1.55 -3.45 12.05
N ASP A 337 -2.74 -4.02 11.81
CA ASP A 337 -4.00 -3.61 12.48
C ASP A 337 -5.06 -4.72 12.39
N LYS A 338 -5.19 -5.48 13.47
CA LYS A 338 -6.16 -6.57 13.58
C LYS A 338 -7.62 -6.12 13.46
N ALA A 339 -7.95 -4.90 13.90
CA ALA A 339 -9.29 -4.35 13.83
C ALA A 339 -9.68 -3.95 12.41
N GLN A 340 -8.78 -3.37 11.65
CA GLN A 340 -9.00 -3.00 10.24
C GLN A 340 -9.22 -4.23 9.34
N LYS A 341 -8.55 -5.36 9.62
CA LYS A 341 -8.76 -6.61 8.87
C LYS A 341 -10.25 -7.03 8.89
N VAL A 342 -10.88 -6.92 10.05
CA VAL A 342 -12.31 -7.28 10.23
C VAL A 342 -13.23 -6.24 9.57
N GLN A 343 -12.93 -4.96 9.69
CA GLN A 343 -13.77 -3.86 9.18
C GLN A 343 -13.77 -3.75 7.66
N ARG A 344 -12.62 -4.00 7.02
CA ARG A 344 -12.47 -3.87 5.55
C ARG A 344 -13.02 -5.07 4.79
N GLY A 345 -13.47 -6.12 5.50
CA GLY A 345 -14.11 -7.28 4.86
C GLY A 345 -13.23 -7.89 3.77
N VAL A 346 -11.91 -7.91 3.98
CA VAL A 346 -10.96 -8.57 3.06
C VAL A 346 -11.21 -10.08 3.20
N TYR A 347 -12.33 -10.53 2.65
CA TYR A 347 -12.66 -11.94 2.58
C TYR A 347 -11.94 -12.54 1.39
N TYR A 348 -10.98 -13.35 1.72
CA TYR A 348 -10.26 -14.13 0.75
C TYR A 348 -11.18 -15.12 0.04
N THR A 349 -11.13 -15.16 -1.28
CA THR A 349 -11.87 -16.15 -2.05
C THR A 349 -11.12 -17.48 -2.01
N PRO A 350 -11.70 -18.57 -1.49
CA PRO A 350 -11.03 -19.86 -1.45
C PRO A 350 -10.53 -20.29 -2.84
N GLN A 351 -9.28 -20.71 -2.94
CA GLN A 351 -8.64 -21.06 -4.20
C GLN A 351 -9.42 -22.10 -5.04
N PRO A 352 -10.07 -23.11 -4.44
CA PRO A 352 -10.90 -24.05 -5.22
C PRO A 352 -12.06 -23.36 -5.95
N VAL A 353 -12.65 -22.31 -5.36
CA VAL A 353 -13.74 -21.55 -5.98
C VAL A 353 -13.22 -20.71 -7.13
N VAL A 354 -12.09 -20.03 -6.95
CA VAL A 354 -11.41 -19.25 -8.01
C VAL A 354 -11.07 -20.17 -9.19
N ASN A 355 -10.46 -21.33 -8.91
CA ASN A 355 -10.09 -22.32 -9.91
C ASN A 355 -11.32 -22.84 -10.67
N PHE A 356 -12.42 -23.07 -9.97
CA PHE A 356 -13.68 -23.49 -10.58
C PHE A 356 -14.21 -22.43 -11.54
N ILE A 357 -14.31 -21.19 -11.08
CA ILE A 357 -14.86 -20.06 -11.89
C ILE A 357 -14.03 -19.85 -13.15
N VAL A 358 -12.70 -19.78 -13.03
CA VAL A 358 -11.81 -19.55 -14.19
C VAL A 358 -11.89 -20.69 -15.19
N ARG A 359 -11.91 -21.96 -14.73
CA ARG A 359 -12.09 -23.12 -15.60
C ARG A 359 -13.48 -23.18 -16.26
N ALA A 360 -14.52 -22.76 -15.53
CA ALA A 360 -15.87 -22.70 -16.08
C ALA A 360 -15.94 -21.68 -17.22
N VAL A 361 -15.36 -20.48 -17.02
CA VAL A 361 -15.25 -19.46 -18.06
C VAL A 361 -14.49 -19.97 -19.28
N ASP A 362 -13.33 -20.62 -19.06
CA ASP A 362 -12.54 -21.22 -20.14
C ASP A 362 -13.32 -22.27 -20.93
N SER A 363 -14.08 -23.13 -20.24
CA SER A 363 -14.93 -24.15 -20.85
C SER A 363 -16.05 -23.50 -21.69
N ILE A 364 -16.75 -22.49 -21.15
CA ILE A 364 -17.83 -21.78 -21.86
C ILE A 364 -17.29 -21.08 -23.12
N LEU A 365 -16.11 -20.47 -23.05
CA LEU A 365 -15.48 -19.88 -24.21
C LEU A 365 -15.20 -20.91 -25.31
N LYS A 366 -14.83 -22.14 -24.93
CA LYS A 366 -14.60 -23.25 -25.87
C LYS A 366 -15.91 -23.80 -26.45
N THR A 367 -16.92 -24.04 -25.60
CA THR A 367 -18.15 -24.74 -26.02
C THR A 367 -19.18 -23.82 -26.66
N GLU A 368 -19.40 -22.64 -26.08
CA GLU A 368 -20.49 -21.74 -26.51
C GLU A 368 -20.00 -20.63 -27.46
N PHE A 369 -18.73 -20.18 -27.29
CA PHE A 369 -18.16 -19.14 -28.15
C PHE A 369 -17.30 -19.70 -29.28
N GLY A 370 -17.07 -21.03 -29.33
CA GLY A 370 -16.31 -21.70 -30.37
C GLY A 370 -14.81 -21.36 -30.40
N LEU A 371 -14.27 -20.84 -29.30
CA LEU A 371 -12.86 -20.47 -29.17
C LEU A 371 -12.05 -21.69 -28.70
N ALA A 372 -11.41 -22.41 -29.62
CA ALA A 372 -10.71 -23.68 -29.31
C ALA A 372 -9.68 -23.55 -28.19
N ASP A 373 -8.97 -22.42 -28.11
CA ASP A 373 -7.96 -22.14 -27.10
C ASP A 373 -8.55 -21.46 -25.84
N GLY A 374 -9.87 -21.24 -25.80
CA GLY A 374 -10.58 -20.65 -24.64
C GLY A 374 -10.02 -19.28 -24.26
N LEU A 375 -9.62 -19.13 -22.99
CA LEU A 375 -9.01 -17.90 -22.47
C LEU A 375 -7.69 -17.54 -23.17
N ALA A 376 -6.99 -18.51 -23.76
CA ALA A 376 -5.73 -18.29 -24.47
C ALA A 376 -5.90 -17.94 -25.97
N SER A 377 -7.14 -17.81 -26.47
CA SER A 377 -7.42 -17.53 -27.89
C SER A 377 -6.65 -16.29 -28.38
N GLU A 378 -6.01 -16.42 -29.53
CA GLU A 378 -5.29 -15.32 -30.22
C GLU A 378 -6.19 -14.55 -31.19
N GLU A 379 -7.46 -14.94 -31.31
CA GLU A 379 -8.40 -14.24 -32.19
C GLU A 379 -8.60 -12.78 -31.76
N THR A 380 -8.69 -11.89 -32.74
CA THR A 380 -8.93 -10.46 -32.56
C THR A 380 -10.31 -10.06 -33.02
N LYS A 381 -10.79 -8.91 -32.54
CA LYS A 381 -11.97 -8.22 -33.02
C LYS A 381 -11.71 -6.74 -33.16
N THR A 382 -12.37 -6.10 -34.12
CA THR A 382 -12.31 -4.65 -34.29
C THR A 382 -13.32 -3.99 -33.36
N VAL A 383 -12.88 -3.04 -32.55
CA VAL A 383 -13.75 -2.21 -31.70
C VAL A 383 -13.64 -0.76 -32.12
N LYS A 384 -14.77 -0.04 -32.02
CA LYS A 384 -14.83 1.39 -32.24
C LYS A 384 -14.52 2.13 -30.95
N TYR A 385 -13.74 3.19 -31.04
CA TYR A 385 -13.44 4.07 -29.91
C TYR A 385 -13.43 5.53 -30.36
N MET A 386 -13.67 6.44 -29.40
CA MET A 386 -13.61 7.87 -29.68
C MET A 386 -12.19 8.37 -29.45
N ARG A 387 -11.61 9.01 -30.46
CA ARG A 387 -10.29 9.63 -30.41
C ARG A 387 -10.43 11.14 -30.52
N GLU A 388 -9.67 11.87 -29.73
CA GLU A 388 -9.57 13.31 -29.86
C GLU A 388 -8.83 13.69 -31.14
N LYS A 389 -9.38 14.63 -31.92
CA LYS A 389 -8.71 15.23 -33.08
C LYS A 389 -7.62 16.19 -32.58
N LEU A 390 -6.54 16.32 -33.33
CA LEU A 390 -5.45 17.24 -33.00
C LEU A 390 -5.95 18.64 -32.62
N LYS A 391 -5.58 19.07 -31.39
CA LYS A 391 -5.81 20.43 -30.83
C LYS A 391 -7.26 20.91 -30.88
N GLY A 392 -8.14 20.32 -30.06
CA GLY A 392 -9.44 20.94 -29.75
C GLY A 392 -10.48 20.90 -30.87
N GLN A 393 -10.29 20.11 -31.93
CA GLN A 393 -11.23 19.97 -33.05
C GLN A 393 -12.33 18.91 -32.82
N GLY A 394 -12.58 18.53 -31.58
CA GLY A 394 -13.62 17.56 -31.20
C GLY A 394 -13.17 16.09 -31.32
N MET A 395 -14.11 15.19 -31.05
CA MET A 395 -13.90 13.72 -31.06
C MET A 395 -14.18 13.13 -32.45
N THR A 396 -13.44 12.09 -32.83
CA THR A 396 -13.69 11.29 -34.05
C THR A 396 -13.77 9.82 -33.66
N GLU A 397 -14.66 9.10 -34.35
CA GLU A 397 -14.73 7.64 -34.22
C GLU A 397 -13.54 7.03 -34.97
N ASP A 398 -12.82 6.15 -34.32
CA ASP A 398 -11.71 5.38 -34.89
C ASP A 398 -11.89 3.90 -34.53
N THR A 399 -11.14 3.01 -35.13
CA THR A 399 -11.21 1.58 -34.88
C THR A 399 -9.85 1.03 -34.49
N LYS A 400 -9.85 0.10 -33.55
CA LYS A 400 -8.63 -0.65 -33.16
C LYS A 400 -8.92 -2.15 -33.09
N GLU A 401 -7.92 -2.94 -33.42
CA GLU A 401 -7.96 -4.37 -33.16
C GLU A 401 -7.59 -4.64 -31.70
N VAL A 402 -8.41 -5.46 -31.05
CA VAL A 402 -8.20 -5.93 -29.67
C VAL A 402 -8.39 -7.45 -29.62
N PRO A 403 -7.79 -8.16 -28.63
CA PRO A 403 -8.11 -9.57 -28.41
C PRO A 403 -9.62 -9.78 -28.29
N LYS A 404 -10.13 -10.83 -28.94
CA LYS A 404 -11.58 -11.17 -28.92
C LYS A 404 -12.07 -11.45 -27.50
N VAL A 405 -11.23 -12.07 -26.68
CA VAL A 405 -11.46 -12.27 -25.24
C VAL A 405 -10.78 -11.13 -24.48
N GLN A 406 -11.57 -10.25 -23.88
CA GLN A 406 -11.12 -9.15 -23.03
C GLN A 406 -11.70 -9.36 -21.62
N ILE A 407 -10.84 -9.46 -20.64
CA ILE A 407 -11.16 -9.88 -19.27
C ILE A 407 -11.09 -8.66 -18.35
N LEU A 408 -12.05 -8.54 -17.45
CA LEU A 408 -12.05 -7.54 -16.37
C LEU A 408 -12.34 -8.21 -15.03
N ASP A 409 -11.49 -7.95 -14.05
CA ASP A 409 -11.82 -8.10 -12.64
C ASP A 409 -12.09 -6.70 -12.06
N PRO A 410 -13.36 -6.32 -11.83
CA PRO A 410 -13.70 -4.96 -11.41
C PRO A 410 -13.48 -4.70 -9.91
N ALA A 411 -13.10 -5.72 -9.14
CA ALA A 411 -12.76 -5.64 -7.72
C ALA A 411 -11.57 -6.56 -7.45
N THR A 412 -10.44 -6.20 -8.07
CA THR A 412 -9.26 -7.04 -8.23
C THR A 412 -8.70 -7.56 -6.89
N GLY A 413 -8.83 -6.76 -5.81
CA GLY A 413 -8.22 -7.11 -4.54
C GLY A 413 -6.71 -7.33 -4.71
N THR A 414 -6.22 -8.42 -4.18
CA THR A 414 -4.82 -8.85 -4.35
C THR A 414 -4.55 -9.61 -5.66
N GLY A 415 -5.44 -9.55 -6.64
CA GLY A 415 -5.23 -10.11 -7.99
C GLY A 415 -5.42 -11.62 -8.12
N THR A 416 -6.16 -12.27 -7.22
CA THR A 416 -6.30 -13.74 -7.18
C THR A 416 -6.95 -14.32 -8.43
N PHE A 417 -8.02 -13.71 -8.94
CA PHE A 417 -8.68 -14.15 -10.17
C PHE A 417 -7.80 -13.93 -11.39
N LEU A 418 -7.15 -12.77 -11.50
CA LEU A 418 -6.25 -12.47 -12.62
C LEU A 418 -5.03 -13.41 -12.64
N ARG A 419 -4.43 -13.70 -11.46
CA ARG A 419 -3.35 -14.69 -11.34
C ARG A 419 -3.80 -16.05 -11.85
N GLN A 420 -4.96 -16.54 -11.40
CA GLN A 420 -5.47 -17.85 -11.83
C GLN A 420 -5.79 -17.87 -13.33
N THR A 421 -6.25 -16.75 -13.85
CA THR A 421 -6.49 -16.57 -15.29
C THR A 421 -5.19 -16.68 -16.09
N ILE A 422 -4.10 -16.04 -15.63
CA ILE A 422 -2.77 -16.19 -16.26
C ILE A 422 -2.34 -17.65 -16.27
N LEU A 423 -2.48 -18.36 -15.16
CA LEU A 423 -2.12 -19.78 -15.06
C LEU A 423 -2.96 -20.64 -16.01
N GLN A 424 -4.26 -20.41 -16.11
CA GLN A 424 -5.14 -21.13 -17.05
C GLN A 424 -4.76 -20.86 -18.50
N ILE A 425 -4.44 -19.59 -18.82
CA ILE A 425 -3.96 -19.21 -20.16
C ILE A 425 -2.63 -19.93 -20.47
N TYR A 426 -1.71 -19.96 -19.52
CA TYR A 426 -0.43 -20.63 -19.68
C TYR A 426 -0.60 -22.16 -19.86
N ASP A 427 -1.49 -22.77 -19.09
CA ASP A 427 -1.80 -24.21 -19.24
C ASP A 427 -2.40 -24.50 -20.64
N ASN A 428 -3.33 -23.69 -21.14
CA ASN A 428 -3.88 -23.82 -22.49
C ASN A 428 -2.82 -23.56 -23.57
N PHE A 429 -1.97 -22.54 -23.38
CA PHE A 429 -0.85 -22.24 -24.27
C PHE A 429 0.13 -23.43 -24.36
N ARG A 430 0.53 -23.98 -23.20
CA ARG A 430 1.41 -25.16 -23.19
C ARG A 430 0.77 -26.40 -23.83
N ALA A 431 -0.54 -26.58 -23.67
CA ALA A 431 -1.26 -27.68 -24.32
C ALA A 431 -1.24 -27.55 -25.84
N LYS A 432 -1.31 -26.33 -26.38
CA LYS A 432 -1.23 -26.02 -27.81
C LYS A 432 0.18 -26.30 -28.37
N HIS A 433 1.22 -26.03 -27.58
CA HIS A 433 2.64 -26.20 -27.94
C HIS A 433 3.23 -27.54 -27.45
N LYS A 434 2.38 -28.53 -27.22
CA LYS A 434 2.80 -29.84 -26.73
C LYS A 434 3.73 -30.54 -27.74
N GLY A 435 4.96 -30.84 -27.31
CA GLY A 435 5.98 -31.48 -28.15
C GLY A 435 7.11 -30.56 -28.61
N GLU A 436 6.99 -29.27 -28.33
CA GLU A 436 8.09 -28.33 -28.51
C GLU A 436 9.07 -28.38 -27.33
N SER A 437 10.31 -27.93 -27.54
CA SER A 437 11.29 -27.84 -26.44
C SER A 437 10.93 -26.70 -25.46
N GLU A 438 11.35 -26.80 -24.21
CA GLU A 438 11.10 -25.77 -23.19
C GLU A 438 11.67 -24.40 -23.63
N GLU A 439 12.79 -24.38 -24.35
CA GLU A 439 13.39 -23.15 -24.89
C GLU A 439 12.49 -22.51 -25.97
N GLN A 440 11.92 -23.30 -26.86
CA GLN A 440 10.96 -22.83 -27.87
C GLN A 440 9.68 -22.33 -27.21
N ILE A 441 9.12 -23.08 -26.26
CA ILE A 441 7.93 -22.68 -25.52
C ILE A 441 8.18 -21.33 -24.82
N ARG A 442 9.32 -21.17 -24.15
CA ARG A 442 9.70 -19.93 -23.49
C ARG A 442 9.81 -18.75 -24.47
N LYS A 443 10.44 -18.95 -25.62
CA LYS A 443 10.56 -17.93 -26.64
C LYS A 443 9.19 -17.48 -27.14
N VAL A 444 8.32 -18.42 -27.56
CA VAL A 444 6.97 -18.09 -28.07
C VAL A 444 6.10 -17.49 -26.97
N TRP A 445 6.25 -17.94 -25.70
CA TRP A 445 5.55 -17.33 -24.55
C TRP A 445 5.94 -15.86 -24.34
N ASN A 446 7.23 -15.53 -24.49
CA ASN A 446 7.71 -14.15 -24.38
C ASN A 446 7.21 -13.24 -25.53
N GLU A 447 6.87 -13.82 -26.68
CA GLU A 447 6.18 -13.09 -27.76
C GLU A 447 4.67 -12.99 -27.51
N TYR A 448 4.05 -14.03 -26.95
CA TYR A 448 2.62 -14.12 -26.65
C TYR A 448 2.19 -13.15 -25.54
N VAL A 449 2.97 -13.07 -24.45
CA VAL A 449 2.61 -12.27 -23.27
C VAL A 449 2.33 -10.79 -23.64
N PRO A 450 3.24 -10.02 -24.23
CA PRO A 450 2.98 -8.62 -24.54
C PRO A 450 1.92 -8.41 -25.61
N LYS A 451 1.80 -9.35 -26.55
CA LYS A 451 0.90 -9.22 -27.68
C LYS A 451 -0.54 -9.65 -27.39
N HIS A 452 -0.72 -10.69 -26.61
CA HIS A 452 -2.02 -11.33 -26.40
C HIS A 452 -2.47 -11.37 -24.94
N LEU A 453 -1.56 -11.60 -23.97
CA LEU A 453 -1.93 -11.74 -22.57
C LEU A 453 -2.17 -10.38 -21.90
N LEU A 454 -1.17 -9.49 -21.87
CA LEU A 454 -1.26 -8.21 -21.18
C LEU A 454 -2.40 -7.33 -21.69
N PRO A 455 -2.62 -7.22 -23.01
CA PRO A 455 -3.72 -6.38 -23.53
C PRO A 455 -5.12 -6.86 -23.19
N ARG A 456 -5.31 -8.15 -22.82
CA ARG A 456 -6.62 -8.70 -22.52
C ARG A 456 -6.99 -8.70 -21.06
N LEU A 457 -6.02 -8.60 -20.15
CA LEU A 457 -6.25 -8.64 -18.71
C LEU A 457 -6.43 -7.23 -18.17
N ASN A 458 -7.60 -6.95 -17.62
CA ASN A 458 -7.87 -5.67 -16.97
C ASN A 458 -8.32 -5.92 -15.53
N GLY A 459 -7.87 -5.06 -14.62
CA GLY A 459 -8.25 -5.09 -13.22
C GLY A 459 -8.48 -3.69 -12.70
N PHE A 460 -9.50 -3.51 -11.84
CA PHE A 460 -9.76 -2.25 -11.14
C PHE A 460 -9.72 -2.50 -9.64
N GLU A 461 -8.93 -1.70 -8.94
CA GLU A 461 -8.80 -1.77 -7.49
C GLU A 461 -8.86 -0.37 -6.89
N LEU A 462 -9.61 -0.22 -5.81
CA LEU A 462 -9.82 1.05 -5.14
C LEU A 462 -8.70 1.37 -4.15
N MET A 463 -8.15 0.35 -3.50
CA MET A 463 -7.20 0.47 -2.41
C MET A 463 -5.77 0.26 -2.88
N MET A 464 -4.86 1.19 -2.54
CA MET A 464 -3.46 1.13 -3.00
C MET A 464 -2.71 -0.12 -2.53
N ALA A 465 -2.91 -0.56 -1.29
CA ALA A 465 -2.18 -1.71 -0.76
C ALA A 465 -2.55 -3.02 -1.50
N PRO A 466 -3.83 -3.41 -1.65
CA PRO A 466 -4.21 -4.53 -2.51
C PRO A 466 -3.76 -4.35 -3.97
N TYR A 467 -3.83 -3.14 -4.51
CA TYR A 467 -3.34 -2.82 -5.85
C TYR A 467 -1.84 -3.15 -6.00
N ALA A 468 -1.00 -2.69 -5.06
CA ALA A 468 0.44 -2.97 -5.08
C ALA A 468 0.72 -4.47 -4.95
N VAL A 469 0.00 -5.17 -4.07
CA VAL A 469 0.08 -6.62 -3.90
C VAL A 469 -0.37 -7.37 -5.17
N ALA A 470 -1.43 -6.92 -5.85
CA ALA A 470 -1.87 -7.50 -7.10
C ALA A 470 -0.79 -7.39 -8.19
N HIS A 471 -0.19 -6.22 -8.36
CA HIS A 471 0.91 -6.05 -9.31
C HIS A 471 2.11 -6.95 -9.01
N MET A 472 2.53 -7.02 -7.73
CA MET A 472 3.61 -7.92 -7.30
C MET A 472 3.29 -9.37 -7.67
N LYS A 473 2.12 -9.84 -7.32
CA LYS A 473 1.65 -11.22 -7.53
C LYS A 473 1.56 -11.58 -9.01
N LEU A 474 1.04 -10.67 -9.83
CA LEU A 474 0.95 -10.87 -11.27
C LEU A 474 2.34 -10.84 -11.93
N ALA A 475 3.24 -9.99 -11.48
CA ALA A 475 4.62 -9.99 -11.93
C ALA A 475 5.34 -11.30 -11.54
N MET A 476 5.13 -11.81 -10.32
CA MET A 476 5.71 -13.09 -9.90
C MET A 476 5.21 -14.25 -10.75
N VAL A 477 3.90 -14.38 -10.98
CA VAL A 477 3.39 -15.49 -11.81
C VAL A 477 3.88 -15.41 -13.26
N LEU A 478 4.05 -14.22 -13.81
CA LEU A 478 4.66 -14.04 -15.13
C LEU A 478 6.13 -14.47 -15.12
N LYS A 479 6.90 -14.10 -14.09
CA LYS A 479 8.28 -14.57 -13.90
C LYS A 479 8.35 -16.09 -13.80
N ASP A 480 7.48 -16.72 -13.00
CA ASP A 480 7.42 -18.16 -12.78
C ASP A 480 7.04 -18.92 -14.06
N THR A 481 6.24 -18.31 -14.93
CA THR A 481 5.91 -18.87 -16.26
C THR A 481 6.99 -18.61 -17.32
N GLY A 482 8.09 -17.94 -16.96
CA GLY A 482 9.26 -17.71 -17.83
C GLY A 482 9.20 -16.46 -18.68
N TYR A 483 8.38 -15.46 -18.31
CA TYR A 483 8.39 -14.15 -18.96
C TYR A 483 9.56 -13.29 -18.49
N ASP A 484 10.30 -12.68 -19.42
CA ASP A 484 11.57 -11.98 -19.14
C ASP A 484 11.44 -10.47 -18.91
N PHE A 485 10.23 -9.92 -18.96
CA PHE A 485 9.95 -8.47 -18.76
C PHE A 485 10.74 -7.53 -19.69
N GLY A 486 11.09 -8.00 -20.89
CA GLY A 486 11.77 -7.20 -21.90
C GLY A 486 10.80 -6.21 -22.57
N GLY A 487 10.83 -4.92 -22.19
CA GLY A 487 10.05 -3.86 -22.82
C GLY A 487 9.17 -3.06 -21.84
N ASP A 488 8.60 -1.94 -22.33
CA ASP A 488 7.72 -1.04 -21.56
C ASP A 488 6.25 -1.47 -21.67
N HIS A 489 5.94 -2.68 -21.20
CA HIS A 489 4.57 -3.19 -21.18
C HIS A 489 4.02 -3.14 -19.77
N ARG A 490 2.89 -2.41 -19.55
CA ARG A 490 2.22 -2.41 -18.25
C ARG A 490 1.24 -3.56 -18.09
N LEU A 491 1.01 -3.96 -16.84
CA LEU A 491 -0.18 -4.71 -16.43
C LEU A 491 -1.37 -3.75 -16.36
N ASN A 492 -2.47 -4.06 -17.02
CA ASN A 492 -3.68 -3.24 -17.02
C ASN A 492 -4.49 -3.43 -15.73
N VAL A 493 -3.83 -3.33 -14.59
CA VAL A 493 -4.45 -3.19 -13.28
C VAL A 493 -4.35 -1.72 -12.91
N PHE A 494 -5.48 -1.10 -12.59
CA PHE A 494 -5.58 0.34 -12.39
C PHE A 494 -6.12 0.65 -10.99
N LEU A 495 -5.55 1.68 -10.39
CA LEU A 495 -6.05 2.23 -9.13
C LEU A 495 -7.24 3.15 -9.44
N THR A 496 -8.46 2.65 -9.21
CA THR A 496 -9.68 3.39 -9.56
C THR A 496 -10.92 2.84 -8.87
N ASN A 497 -11.93 3.67 -8.68
CA ASN A 497 -13.25 3.23 -8.26
C ASN A 497 -14.05 2.72 -9.45
N SER A 498 -14.33 1.42 -9.52
CA SER A 498 -15.12 0.79 -10.58
C SER A 498 -16.54 1.34 -10.70
N LEU A 499 -17.13 1.78 -9.59
CA LEU A 499 -18.52 2.25 -9.53
C LEU A 499 -18.66 3.76 -9.80
N GLU A 500 -17.60 4.40 -10.27
CA GLU A 500 -17.61 5.76 -10.79
C GLU A 500 -17.54 5.79 -12.31
N GLU A 501 -18.28 6.74 -12.88
CA GLU A 501 -18.25 6.98 -14.32
C GLU A 501 -16.83 7.32 -14.78
N ALA A 502 -16.43 6.82 -15.95
CA ALA A 502 -15.18 7.24 -16.56
C ALA A 502 -15.20 8.76 -16.75
N GLY A 503 -14.26 9.45 -16.11
CA GLY A 503 -14.15 10.91 -16.17
C GLY A 503 -14.16 11.44 -17.61
N LYS A 504 -14.63 12.66 -17.78
CA LYS A 504 -14.35 13.40 -19.01
C LYS A 504 -12.85 13.62 -19.09
N ASP A 505 -12.26 13.52 -20.27
CA ASP A 505 -10.82 13.70 -20.52
C ASP A 505 -10.35 15.17 -20.28
N ASP A 506 -11.07 15.93 -19.46
CA ASP A 506 -10.82 17.32 -19.09
C ASP A 506 -9.70 17.49 -18.05
N PHE A 507 -8.95 16.44 -17.73
CA PHE A 507 -7.67 16.63 -17.05
C PHE A 507 -6.74 17.36 -18.05
N GLN A 508 -6.81 18.69 -18.06
CA GLN A 508 -5.75 19.47 -18.64
C GLN A 508 -4.48 19.10 -17.87
N MET A 509 -3.71 18.16 -18.42
CA MET A 509 -2.31 18.01 -18.05
C MET A 509 -1.69 19.39 -18.27
N THR A 510 -1.57 20.16 -17.20
CA THR A 510 -0.57 21.20 -17.18
C THR A 510 0.75 20.46 -17.36
N LEU A 511 1.50 20.82 -18.38
CA LEU A 511 2.77 20.20 -18.82
C LEU A 511 3.85 20.12 -17.73
N PHE A 512 3.52 20.36 -16.48
CA PHE A 512 4.39 20.48 -15.31
C PHE A 512 4.00 19.60 -14.10
N ASP A 513 2.86 18.91 -14.15
CA ASP A 513 2.48 18.01 -13.05
C ASP A 513 2.86 16.56 -13.42
N ASN A 514 3.99 16.11 -12.91
CA ASN A 514 4.40 14.70 -12.89
C ASN A 514 3.62 13.90 -11.82
N ASP A 515 2.34 14.20 -11.59
CA ASP A 515 1.53 13.51 -10.59
C ASP A 515 1.26 12.06 -11.02
N PRO A 516 1.77 11.05 -10.29
CA PRO A 516 1.55 9.64 -10.60
C PRO A 516 0.07 9.26 -10.63
N LEU A 517 -0.74 9.87 -9.75
CA LEU A 517 -2.17 9.59 -9.64
C LEU A 517 -2.95 10.12 -10.85
N ALA A 518 -2.55 11.28 -11.39
CA ALA A 518 -3.16 11.82 -12.59
C ALA A 518 -2.96 10.91 -13.81
N PHE A 519 -1.75 10.39 -13.98
CA PHE A 519 -1.47 9.41 -15.04
C PHE A 519 -2.29 8.13 -14.89
N GLU A 520 -2.34 7.59 -13.67
CA GLU A 520 -3.09 6.37 -13.37
C GLU A 520 -4.60 6.56 -13.65
N SER A 521 -5.14 7.72 -13.26
CA SER A 521 -6.56 8.09 -13.50
C SER A 521 -6.89 8.18 -14.99
N ILE A 522 -6.03 8.78 -15.81
CA ILE A 522 -6.23 8.89 -17.25
C ILE A 522 -6.29 7.50 -17.89
N GLU A 523 -5.35 6.62 -17.57
CA GLU A 523 -5.30 5.27 -18.12
C GLU A 523 -6.45 4.40 -17.61
N ALA A 524 -6.83 4.54 -16.34
CA ALA A 524 -8.01 3.88 -15.77
C ALA A 524 -9.29 4.32 -16.50
N ASN A 525 -9.45 5.61 -16.79
CA ASN A 525 -10.59 6.12 -17.55
C ASN A 525 -10.64 5.58 -18.98
N GLN A 526 -9.48 5.44 -19.62
CA GLN A 526 -9.40 4.80 -20.95
C GLN A 526 -9.81 3.32 -20.88
N ALA A 527 -9.37 2.60 -19.84
CA ALA A 527 -9.75 1.21 -19.64
C ALA A 527 -11.24 1.05 -19.36
N LYS A 528 -11.86 1.93 -18.56
CA LYS A 528 -13.32 1.95 -18.32
C LYS A 528 -14.13 2.22 -19.59
N LYS A 529 -13.59 2.99 -20.52
CA LYS A 529 -14.20 3.26 -21.84
C LYS A 529 -13.95 2.15 -22.87
N ASN A 530 -13.28 1.06 -22.47
CA ASN A 530 -12.96 -0.03 -23.40
C ASN A 530 -14.21 -0.86 -23.74
N ASN A 531 -14.76 -0.60 -24.91
CA ASN A 531 -15.94 -1.30 -25.44
C ASN A 531 -15.66 -2.77 -25.85
N GLY A 532 -14.47 -3.28 -25.60
CA GLY A 532 -14.07 -4.64 -25.94
C GLY A 532 -14.21 -5.66 -24.81
N ILE A 533 -14.37 -5.21 -23.55
CA ILE A 533 -14.46 -6.09 -22.37
C ILE A 533 -15.72 -6.93 -22.45
N ASN A 534 -15.56 -8.26 -22.45
CA ASN A 534 -16.66 -9.21 -22.61
C ASN A 534 -16.61 -10.43 -21.68
N VAL A 535 -15.58 -10.52 -20.82
CA VAL A 535 -15.49 -11.51 -19.75
C VAL A 535 -15.23 -10.79 -18.45
N ILE A 536 -16.20 -10.82 -17.53
CA ILE A 536 -16.09 -10.15 -16.23
C ILE A 536 -16.07 -11.24 -15.15
N ILE A 537 -15.00 -11.28 -14.37
CA ILE A 537 -14.77 -12.29 -13.32
C ILE A 537 -14.41 -11.58 -12.01
N GLY A 538 -14.71 -12.18 -10.87
CA GLY A 538 -14.25 -11.61 -9.59
C GLY A 538 -15.08 -11.99 -8.38
N ASN A 539 -14.72 -11.37 -7.25
CA ASN A 539 -15.46 -11.40 -5.99
C ASN A 539 -15.73 -9.97 -5.54
N PRO A 540 -16.82 -9.34 -6.01
CA PRO A 540 -17.15 -7.97 -5.64
C PRO A 540 -17.41 -7.85 -4.13
N PRO A 541 -17.12 -6.68 -3.50
CA PRO A 541 -17.33 -6.47 -2.08
C PRO A 541 -18.80 -6.53 -1.68
N TYR A 542 -19.07 -7.00 -0.44
CA TYR A 542 -20.40 -7.07 0.15
C TYR A 542 -20.52 -5.97 1.21
N SER A 543 -21.26 -4.93 0.93
CA SER A 543 -21.45 -3.81 1.84
C SER A 543 -22.96 -3.49 1.95
N GLY A 544 -23.55 -3.83 3.06
CA GLY A 544 -24.98 -3.55 3.30
C GLY A 544 -25.33 -2.06 3.28
N GLU A 545 -24.35 -1.19 3.51
CA GLU A 545 -24.44 0.26 3.39
C GLU A 545 -23.29 0.76 2.50
N SER A 546 -23.57 0.84 1.22
CA SER A 546 -22.59 1.27 0.21
C SER A 546 -22.29 2.77 0.32
N ALA A 547 -21.01 3.13 0.29
CA ALA A 547 -20.55 4.51 0.13
C ALA A 547 -20.66 5.01 -1.32
N ASN A 548 -20.75 4.10 -2.30
CA ASN A 548 -20.87 4.41 -3.72
C ASN A 548 -22.28 4.93 -4.07
N LYS A 549 -22.52 6.22 -3.90
CA LYS A 549 -23.80 6.91 -4.13
C LYS A 549 -23.75 7.90 -5.29
N GLY A 550 -22.73 7.83 -6.13
CA GLY A 550 -22.58 8.67 -7.31
C GLY A 550 -23.78 8.55 -8.25
N LYS A 551 -24.15 9.67 -8.90
CA LYS A 551 -25.33 9.74 -9.75
C LYS A 551 -25.35 8.67 -10.84
N TRP A 552 -24.21 8.47 -11.52
CA TRP A 552 -24.09 7.52 -12.61
C TRP A 552 -24.46 6.08 -12.22
N ILE A 553 -23.86 5.53 -11.16
CA ILE A 553 -24.18 4.18 -10.72
C ILE A 553 -25.59 4.07 -10.17
N MET A 554 -26.10 5.11 -9.51
CA MET A 554 -27.48 5.12 -9.01
C MET A 554 -28.50 5.17 -10.14
N ASP A 555 -28.21 5.88 -11.23
CA ASP A 555 -29.03 5.90 -12.44
C ASP A 555 -29.06 4.51 -13.11
N LEU A 556 -27.93 3.81 -13.18
CA LEU A 556 -27.86 2.41 -13.65
C LEU A 556 -28.70 1.47 -12.78
N MET A 557 -28.71 1.67 -11.47
CA MET A 557 -29.49 0.87 -10.53
C MET A 557 -31.02 1.02 -10.68
N GLU A 558 -31.51 2.08 -11.32
CA GLU A 558 -32.95 2.25 -11.58
C GLU A 558 -33.52 1.13 -12.44
N ASP A 559 -32.70 0.45 -13.25
CA ASP A 559 -33.15 -0.73 -14.00
C ASP A 559 -33.56 -1.90 -13.10
N TYR A 560 -32.90 -2.08 -11.96
CA TYR A 560 -33.20 -3.12 -10.99
C TYR A 560 -34.37 -2.76 -10.06
N LYS A 561 -34.72 -1.48 -10.00
CA LYS A 561 -35.86 -0.96 -9.20
C LYS A 561 -37.17 -0.95 -9.96
N LYS A 562 -37.30 -1.75 -11.01
CA LYS A 562 -38.50 -1.93 -11.81
C LYS A 562 -39.09 -3.31 -11.58
N GLU A 563 -40.43 -3.42 -11.68
CA GLU A 563 -41.12 -4.71 -11.71
C GLU A 563 -40.72 -5.53 -12.95
N PRO A 564 -40.87 -6.87 -12.93
CA PRO A 564 -40.72 -7.69 -14.12
C PRO A 564 -41.56 -7.10 -15.27
N GLY A 565 -40.91 -6.95 -16.45
CA GLY A 565 -41.45 -6.21 -17.59
C GLY A 565 -40.83 -4.82 -17.77
N GLY A 566 -40.08 -4.31 -16.78
CA GLY A 566 -39.23 -3.12 -16.90
C GLY A 566 -39.92 -1.77 -16.99
N LYS A 567 -41.25 -1.71 -16.83
CA LYS A 567 -42.08 -0.50 -17.04
C LYS A 567 -42.51 0.17 -15.75
N ILE A 568 -42.79 -0.59 -14.71
CA ILE A 568 -43.38 -0.12 -13.45
C ILE A 568 -42.31 -0.13 -12.37
N LYS A 569 -42.23 0.92 -11.57
CA LYS A 569 -41.30 1.00 -10.43
C LYS A 569 -41.72 0.01 -9.35
N LEU A 570 -40.71 -0.63 -8.70
CA LEU A 570 -40.92 -1.50 -7.54
C LEU A 570 -41.68 -0.76 -6.45
N GLN A 571 -42.66 -1.43 -5.85
CA GLN A 571 -43.53 -0.83 -4.81
C GLN A 571 -42.97 -0.98 -3.40
N GLU A 572 -41.76 -1.53 -3.23
CA GLU A 572 -41.10 -1.63 -1.94
C GLU A 572 -40.83 -0.26 -1.34
N ARG A 573 -41.23 -0.07 -0.07
CA ARG A 573 -41.03 1.19 0.66
C ARG A 573 -39.55 1.48 0.94
N ASN A 574 -38.69 0.44 1.05
CA ASN A 574 -37.26 0.58 1.33
C ASN A 574 -36.43 -0.48 0.59
N PRO A 575 -36.07 -0.24 -0.67
CA PRO A 575 -35.24 -1.16 -1.45
C PRO A 575 -33.75 -1.09 -1.12
N LYS A 576 -33.37 -0.85 0.16
CA LYS A 576 -31.96 -0.63 0.55
C LYS A 576 -31.03 -1.79 0.15
N TRP A 577 -31.54 -3.02 0.11
CA TRP A 577 -30.76 -4.20 -0.28
C TRP A 577 -30.30 -4.18 -1.73
N LEU A 578 -31.03 -3.48 -2.61
CA LEU A 578 -30.59 -3.27 -4.00
C LEU A 578 -29.40 -2.32 -4.11
N ASN A 579 -29.09 -1.55 -3.06
CA ASN A 579 -27.98 -0.62 -3.04
C ASN A 579 -26.69 -1.24 -2.45
N ASP A 580 -26.68 -2.53 -2.16
CA ASP A 580 -25.46 -3.25 -1.76
C ASP A 580 -24.43 -3.22 -2.88
N ASP A 581 -23.14 -3.13 -2.55
CA ASP A 581 -22.07 -2.97 -3.54
C ASP A 581 -22.04 -4.12 -4.55
N TYR A 582 -22.17 -5.39 -4.12
CA TYR A 582 -22.16 -6.51 -5.07
C TYR A 582 -23.26 -6.41 -6.14
N VAL A 583 -24.42 -5.84 -5.78
CA VAL A 583 -25.53 -5.63 -6.73
C VAL A 583 -25.16 -4.57 -7.77
N LYS A 584 -24.50 -3.49 -7.32
CA LYS A 584 -23.96 -2.45 -8.20
C LYS A 584 -22.88 -3.00 -9.13
N PHE A 585 -21.98 -3.84 -8.62
CA PHE A 585 -20.96 -4.50 -9.45
C PHE A 585 -21.57 -5.43 -10.50
N ILE A 586 -22.65 -6.18 -10.18
CA ILE A 586 -23.37 -6.98 -11.18
C ILE A 586 -23.99 -6.06 -12.24
N ARG A 587 -24.61 -4.94 -11.84
CA ARG A 587 -25.19 -4.00 -12.82
C ARG A 587 -24.11 -3.33 -13.67
N TYR A 588 -22.98 -2.96 -13.07
CA TYR A 588 -21.82 -2.44 -13.78
C TYR A 588 -21.29 -3.45 -14.82
N ALA A 589 -21.09 -4.69 -14.42
CA ALA A 589 -20.67 -5.76 -15.32
C ALA A 589 -21.62 -5.94 -16.52
N GLN A 590 -22.94 -5.82 -16.29
CA GLN A 590 -23.95 -5.87 -17.37
C GLN A 590 -23.73 -4.78 -18.42
N THR A 591 -23.26 -3.58 -18.07
CA THR A 591 -23.04 -2.51 -19.04
C THR A 591 -22.05 -2.92 -20.14
N PHE A 592 -21.00 -3.66 -19.77
CA PHE A 592 -20.03 -4.18 -20.75
C PHE A 592 -20.65 -5.22 -21.67
N ILE A 593 -21.47 -6.12 -21.12
CA ILE A 593 -22.14 -7.15 -21.91
C ILE A 593 -23.18 -6.52 -22.87
N GLU A 594 -23.93 -5.53 -22.39
CA GLU A 594 -24.89 -4.76 -23.19
C GLU A 594 -24.17 -4.03 -24.36
N GLN A 595 -22.96 -3.53 -24.15
CA GLN A 595 -22.14 -2.89 -25.20
C GLN A 595 -21.57 -3.89 -26.20
N CYS A 596 -21.11 -5.05 -25.73
CA CYS A 596 -20.49 -6.08 -26.57
C CYS A 596 -21.51 -7.00 -27.26
N ASN A 597 -22.77 -7.01 -26.83
CA ASN A 597 -23.85 -7.92 -27.26
C ASN A 597 -23.56 -9.42 -27.03
N ALA A 598 -22.43 -9.78 -26.46
CA ALA A 598 -22.06 -11.16 -26.10
C ALA A 598 -20.96 -11.15 -25.04
N GLY A 599 -21.05 -12.00 -24.04
CA GLY A 599 -20.02 -12.11 -23.01
C GLY A 599 -20.43 -12.95 -21.80
N ILE A 600 -19.55 -12.98 -20.81
CA ILE A 600 -19.67 -13.81 -19.61
C ILE A 600 -19.49 -12.93 -18.38
N ILE A 601 -20.38 -13.07 -17.40
CA ILE A 601 -20.19 -12.58 -16.02
C ILE A 601 -20.06 -13.79 -15.11
N ALA A 602 -18.97 -13.90 -14.39
CA ALA A 602 -18.70 -15.01 -13.50
C ALA A 602 -18.20 -14.51 -12.13
N PHE A 603 -19.14 -14.32 -11.20
CA PHE A 603 -18.92 -13.77 -9.87
C PHE A 603 -19.22 -14.76 -8.76
N ILE A 604 -18.48 -14.65 -7.66
CA ILE A 604 -18.94 -15.14 -6.36
C ILE A 604 -19.70 -14.01 -5.66
N THR A 605 -20.89 -14.31 -5.15
CA THR A 605 -21.78 -13.31 -4.58
C THR A 605 -22.58 -13.87 -3.41
N PRO A 606 -23.13 -13.03 -2.52
CA PRO A 606 -24.19 -13.45 -1.60
C PRO A 606 -25.42 -13.99 -2.36
N ASN A 607 -26.09 -14.98 -1.78
CA ASN A 607 -27.25 -15.65 -2.40
C ASN A 607 -28.59 -14.92 -2.20
N LYS A 608 -28.63 -13.85 -1.42
CA LYS A 608 -29.87 -13.14 -1.04
C LYS A 608 -30.73 -12.70 -2.23
N TYR A 609 -30.11 -12.32 -3.34
CA TYR A 609 -30.84 -11.86 -4.52
C TYR A 609 -31.60 -12.98 -5.24
N MET A 610 -31.29 -14.24 -4.95
CA MET A 610 -31.96 -15.38 -5.59
C MET A 610 -33.40 -15.56 -5.10
N GLU A 611 -33.68 -15.38 -3.82
CA GLU A 611 -34.96 -15.70 -3.18
C GLU A 611 -35.75 -14.47 -2.74
N ASN A 612 -35.07 -13.41 -2.31
CA ASN A 612 -35.76 -12.24 -1.76
C ASN A 612 -36.55 -11.48 -2.84
N SER A 613 -37.81 -11.16 -2.50
CA SER A 613 -38.76 -10.50 -3.40
C SER A 613 -38.28 -9.13 -3.90
N THR A 614 -37.52 -8.40 -3.09
CA THR A 614 -36.97 -7.09 -3.46
C THR A 614 -36.12 -7.14 -4.73
N PHE A 615 -35.48 -8.28 -5.01
CA PHE A 615 -34.61 -8.45 -6.18
C PHE A 615 -35.31 -8.99 -7.44
N ARG A 616 -36.67 -9.08 -7.47
CA ARG A 616 -37.38 -9.63 -8.64
C ARG A 616 -37.10 -8.86 -9.92
N GLY A 617 -36.97 -7.53 -9.85
CA GLY A 617 -36.62 -6.70 -11.00
C GLY A 617 -35.20 -6.99 -11.51
N MET A 618 -34.21 -7.15 -10.59
CA MET A 618 -32.87 -7.58 -10.93
C MET A 618 -32.88 -8.96 -11.60
N ARG A 619 -33.55 -9.96 -10.99
CA ARG A 619 -33.63 -11.31 -11.58
C ARG A 619 -34.24 -11.29 -12.96
N TRP A 620 -35.31 -10.51 -13.15
CA TRP A 620 -35.95 -10.35 -14.46
C TRP A 620 -34.99 -9.75 -15.50
N LYS A 621 -34.24 -8.69 -15.13
CA LYS A 621 -33.23 -8.06 -16.02
C LYS A 621 -32.12 -9.05 -16.39
N LEU A 622 -31.62 -9.83 -15.42
CA LEU A 622 -30.62 -10.87 -15.68
C LEU A 622 -31.16 -11.95 -16.62
N ALA A 623 -32.35 -12.48 -16.36
CA ALA A 623 -32.98 -13.53 -17.17
C ALA A 623 -33.34 -13.09 -18.59
N THR A 624 -33.53 -11.77 -18.81
CA THR A 624 -33.82 -11.24 -20.15
C THR A 624 -32.55 -10.86 -20.93
N LEU A 625 -31.45 -10.64 -20.26
CA LEU A 625 -30.18 -10.28 -20.90
C LEU A 625 -29.35 -11.51 -21.30
N PHE A 626 -29.29 -12.53 -20.43
CA PHE A 626 -28.44 -13.69 -20.63
C PHE A 626 -29.22 -14.90 -21.16
N ASP A 627 -28.68 -15.58 -22.15
CA ASP A 627 -29.22 -16.83 -22.71
C ASP A 627 -29.10 -17.99 -21.72
N MET A 628 -28.02 -18.01 -20.92
CA MET A 628 -27.75 -19.04 -19.92
C MET A 628 -27.31 -18.45 -18.59
N ILE A 629 -27.82 -19.01 -17.50
CA ILE A 629 -27.43 -18.64 -16.13
C ILE A 629 -27.09 -19.92 -15.36
N TYR A 630 -25.85 -20.04 -14.94
CA TYR A 630 -25.36 -21.13 -14.09
C TYR A 630 -25.28 -20.67 -12.64
N LEU A 631 -25.82 -21.46 -11.73
CA LEU A 631 -25.82 -21.19 -10.30
C LEU A 631 -25.19 -22.35 -9.54
N VAL A 632 -24.13 -22.06 -8.79
CA VAL A 632 -23.50 -23.00 -7.87
C VAL A 632 -23.69 -22.51 -6.45
N TYR A 633 -24.45 -23.25 -5.66
CA TYR A 633 -24.75 -22.87 -4.29
C TYR A 633 -23.77 -23.54 -3.32
N LEU A 634 -22.92 -22.73 -2.67
CA LEU A 634 -21.83 -23.20 -1.80
C LEU A 634 -22.26 -23.42 -0.34
N HIS A 635 -23.55 -23.21 -0.01
CA HIS A 635 -24.10 -23.35 1.35
C HIS A 635 -23.38 -22.54 2.43
N GLY A 636 -22.65 -21.47 2.06
CA GLY A 636 -21.94 -20.60 2.98
C GLY A 636 -22.91 -19.83 3.88
N ASN A 637 -22.65 -19.86 5.19
CA ASN A 637 -23.35 -19.03 6.17
C ASN A 637 -22.31 -18.25 6.98
N SER A 638 -22.30 -16.95 6.83
CA SER A 638 -21.38 -16.04 7.54
C SER A 638 -21.45 -16.08 9.08
N LYS A 639 -22.44 -16.84 9.63
CA LYS A 639 -22.57 -17.08 11.07
C LYS A 639 -21.97 -18.41 11.53
N VAL A 640 -21.41 -19.21 10.64
CA VAL A 640 -20.91 -20.57 10.89
C VAL A 640 -19.45 -20.73 10.54
N VAL A 641 -18.79 -19.66 10.10
CA VAL A 641 -17.33 -19.65 9.83
C VAL A 641 -16.64 -18.83 10.89
#